data_6407eb289cb4366a3f1831d72c93287b
#
_entry.id   6407eb289cb4366a3f1831d72c93287b
#
_cell.length_a   1.000
_cell.length_b   1.000
_cell.length_c   1.000
_cell.angle_alpha   90.00
_cell.angle_beta   90.00
_cell.angle_gamma   90.00
#
_symmetry.space_group_name_H-M   'P 1'
#
loop_
_entity.id
_entity.type
_entity.pdbx_description
1 polymer ?
#
loop_
_entity_poly.entity_id
_entity_poly.type
_entity_poly.pdbx_seq_one_letter_code
_entity_poly.pdbx_strand_id
1 'polypeptide(L)'
;MKLNQIASALMVLSLSPLALADFTIQDIRVEGLQRTEPSTVFNYLPVKVGDNFNDARSEEIIKKLYATGFFDDVRVETMDNQVLLTVIERPTISSLNITGAKMLQNDAIKKNLEAFGLAQSQYFNQATLNQAVAGLKEEYLSRGKQSVQITPTVTKLARNRVSIDIAIEEGKSTKITDISFEGNEVYSDRRLMKQMSLSEGGMWTWITKSNQFNEQKFAQDMEKITNFYQNNGYFNFRILDTDIQTNEDKTKQTIKVTVSEGDRFRWGNVRIEGDTLEVPKEDLEKLLTMKSGKWYERAQMSNSLEAIQNRMGQAGYAFSEINVQPIPNAETHTVDFVLTVQPGRKIYVNEINITGNNKTRDEVIRRELRQMESAPYDSAKLQRSKERVELLGYFDNVQFDAVPVANTPDQVDLNMSLTERSTGSLDLSAGWVQDTGLVMSAGVAQDNLFGTGKSVSLRASRSKTTVNGSLSFTDPYFTPDGVSLGYDIYGKTYDPRKASSSAKQYKTTTFGGGLRIGIPVTEYDRVNFGLAAERLTVNTYKGAPKRYADFINQYGKGDGNGVGSFKGWLYKGTIGWGRNKTDNALWPTRGYLTGVNGEIALPGSDLQYYTLTHNQTWFFPLSKDFTLMLGGEVGYGNGYGKTKTMPFFENFYGGGLGSVRGFESGTLGPKVYDEYGEKISYGGNKKANVSAELLFPMPGIKDSRTVRLSLFADAGSVWDDKTYNDSSSNSYYTNGALQNVYGVGTTHKSTFKNELRYSAGAAVTWLSPLGPMKFSYAYPIKKKEGDEIQRFQFQLGTTF
;
A
#
# COMPACT_ATOMS: atom_id res chain seq x y z
N MET A 1 47.71 6.26 -76.85
CA MET A 1 49.14 6.55 -76.79
C MET A 1 49.42 7.60 -75.75
N LYS A 2 50.35 7.31 -74.84
CA LYS A 2 50.96 8.18 -73.83
C LYS A 2 50.17 8.26 -72.50
N LEU A 3 50.32 7.18 -71.69
CA LEU A 3 50.02 7.14 -70.24
C LEU A 3 51.11 6.37 -69.49
N ASN A 4 52.37 6.57 -69.84
CA ASN A 4 53.54 5.85 -69.23
C ASN A 4 54.75 6.70 -68.87
N GLN A 5 54.51 7.97 -68.52
CA GLN A 5 55.67 8.81 -68.11
C GLN A 5 55.38 9.68 -66.83
N ILE A 6 54.32 9.47 -66.14
CA ILE A 6 54.06 10.18 -64.83
C ILE A 6 54.15 9.20 -63.62
N ALA A 7 54.36 7.90 -63.85
CA ALA A 7 54.48 6.93 -62.74
C ALA A 7 55.86 6.73 -62.15
N SER A 8 56.88 7.42 -62.62
CA SER A 8 58.29 7.25 -62.13
C SER A 8 58.84 8.44 -61.35
N ALA A 9 58.07 9.51 -61.12
CA ALA A 9 58.51 10.68 -60.31
C ALA A 9 57.81 10.76 -58.93
N LEU A 10 56.87 9.85 -58.59
CA LEU A 10 56.18 9.87 -57.29
C LEU A 10 56.57 8.73 -56.33
N MET A 11 57.69 8.05 -56.65
CA MET A 11 58.13 6.88 -55.79
C MET A 11 59.45 7.13 -55.05
N VAL A 12 59.89 8.42 -54.88
CA VAL A 12 61.11 8.75 -54.11
C VAL A 12 60.92 9.75 -52.99
N LEU A 13 59.62 10.02 -52.57
CA LEU A 13 59.40 11.03 -51.50
C LEU A 13 58.46 10.47 -50.39
N SER A 14 58.58 9.16 -50.02
CA SER A 14 57.86 8.64 -48.90
C SER A 14 58.67 7.61 -48.05
N LEU A 15 59.94 7.84 -47.92
CA LEU A 15 60.75 7.20 -46.88
C LEU A 15 61.26 8.31 -45.93
N SER A 16 60.36 8.97 -45.24
CA SER A 16 60.70 9.54 -43.95
C SER A 16 60.89 8.37 -42.97
N PRO A 17 62.05 8.20 -42.32
CA PRO A 17 62.21 7.27 -41.26
C PRO A 17 61.21 7.69 -40.18
N LEU A 18 60.26 6.80 -39.83
CA LEU A 18 59.56 6.82 -38.55
C LEU A 18 60.71 6.76 -37.49
N ALA A 19 61.12 7.93 -37.01
CA ALA A 19 61.94 8.00 -35.83
C ALA A 19 61.16 7.41 -34.70
N LEU A 20 61.48 6.19 -34.31
CA LEU A 20 61.05 5.62 -33.00
C LEU A 20 61.68 6.59 -31.98
N ALA A 21 60.87 7.52 -31.48
CA ALA A 21 61.27 8.47 -30.47
C ALA A 21 61.38 7.79 -29.10
N ASP A 22 62.48 7.06 -28.88
CA ASP A 22 62.91 6.60 -27.57
C ASP A 22 63.76 7.70 -26.95
N PHE A 23 63.18 8.48 -26.02
CA PHE A 23 63.88 9.53 -25.29
C PHE A 23 63.46 9.58 -23.81
N THR A 24 64.33 10.14 -22.96
CA THR A 24 64.01 10.38 -21.55
C THR A 24 63.21 11.70 -21.44
N ILE A 25 62.05 11.64 -20.83
CA ILE A 25 61.18 12.80 -20.64
C ILE A 25 61.87 13.85 -19.76
N GLN A 26 62.10 15.05 -20.30
CA GLN A 26 62.63 16.17 -19.53
C GLN A 26 61.55 17.09 -18.95
N ASP A 27 60.41 17.21 -19.63
CA ASP A 27 59.27 18.01 -19.19
C ASP A 27 57.97 17.45 -19.76
N ILE A 28 56.83 17.64 -19.01
CA ILE A 28 55.49 17.29 -19.47
C ILE A 28 54.64 18.54 -19.35
N ARG A 29 54.09 19.01 -20.46
CA ARG A 29 53.21 20.18 -20.52
C ARG A 29 51.79 19.75 -20.89
N VAL A 30 50.80 20.38 -20.27
CA VAL A 30 49.39 20.16 -20.56
C VAL A 30 48.78 21.46 -21.02
N GLU A 31 48.19 21.46 -22.21
CA GLU A 31 47.50 22.61 -22.79
C GLU A 31 46.02 22.28 -23.05
N GLY A 32 45.16 23.29 -23.05
CA GLY A 32 43.73 23.12 -23.31
C GLY A 32 42.86 22.96 -22.09
N LEU A 33 43.44 22.95 -20.87
CA LEU A 33 42.70 22.90 -19.61
C LEU A 33 41.95 24.21 -19.36
N GLN A 34 40.70 24.09 -18.94
CA GLN A 34 39.82 25.22 -18.60
C GLN A 34 39.33 25.19 -17.15
N ARG A 35 39.12 24.00 -16.59
CA ARG A 35 38.61 23.79 -15.23
C ARG A 35 39.43 22.80 -14.42
N THR A 36 39.98 21.79 -15.09
CA THR A 36 40.80 20.76 -14.45
C THR A 36 42.15 21.34 -14.14
N GLU A 37 42.63 21.18 -12.91
CA GLU A 37 43.99 21.60 -12.56
C GLU A 37 45.01 20.67 -13.20
N PRO A 38 46.18 21.19 -13.67
CA PRO A 38 47.22 20.35 -14.24
C PRO A 38 47.64 19.20 -13.32
N SER A 39 47.67 19.41 -12.00
CA SER A 39 47.97 18.41 -10.99
C SER A 39 47.06 17.19 -11.07
N THR A 40 45.77 17.39 -11.39
CA THR A 40 44.80 16.30 -11.57
C THR A 40 45.19 15.43 -12.77
N VAL A 41 45.57 16.05 -13.89
CA VAL A 41 46.02 15.33 -15.10
C VAL A 41 47.27 14.53 -14.81
N PHE A 42 48.25 15.12 -14.14
CA PHE A 42 49.49 14.44 -13.77
C PHE A 42 49.27 13.21 -12.89
N ASN A 43 48.25 13.20 -12.01
CA ASN A 43 47.94 12.04 -11.17
C ASN A 43 47.46 10.83 -11.97
N TYR A 44 46.90 11.03 -13.15
CA TYR A 44 46.42 9.96 -14.02
C TYR A 44 47.42 9.55 -15.10
N LEU A 45 48.52 10.28 -15.25
CA LEU A 45 49.52 9.92 -16.22
C LEU A 45 50.32 8.67 -15.82
N PRO A 46 50.52 7.72 -16.74
CA PRO A 46 51.33 6.52 -16.49
C PRO A 46 52.83 6.80 -16.58
N VAL A 47 53.23 8.04 -16.85
CA VAL A 47 54.62 8.45 -17.04
C VAL A 47 54.94 9.70 -16.21
N LYS A 48 56.20 9.83 -15.82
CA LYS A 48 56.75 10.98 -15.07
C LYS A 48 58.00 11.53 -15.77
N VAL A 49 58.40 12.75 -15.41
CA VAL A 49 59.70 13.31 -15.82
C VAL A 49 60.79 12.36 -15.35
N GLY A 50 61.70 11.99 -16.26
CA GLY A 50 62.76 11.02 -16.07
C GLY A 50 62.48 9.62 -16.61
N ASP A 51 61.21 9.29 -16.97
CA ASP A 51 60.87 8.02 -17.59
C ASP A 51 61.19 8.00 -19.08
N ASN A 52 61.44 6.79 -19.64
CA ASN A 52 61.61 6.60 -21.09
C ASN A 52 60.27 6.67 -21.80
N PHE A 53 60.16 7.47 -22.82
CA PHE A 53 59.01 7.64 -23.70
C PHE A 53 59.18 6.87 -25.01
N ASN A 54 58.13 6.22 -25.43
CA ASN A 54 57.98 5.57 -26.74
C ASN A 54 56.51 5.61 -27.20
N ASP A 55 56.22 5.18 -28.42
CA ASP A 55 54.87 5.21 -29.00
C ASP A 55 53.85 4.40 -28.17
N ALA A 56 54.26 3.30 -27.56
CA ALA A 56 53.40 2.51 -26.69
C ALA A 56 52.96 3.29 -25.45
N ARG A 57 53.86 4.14 -24.91
CA ARG A 57 53.54 5.05 -23.78
C ARG A 57 52.56 6.15 -24.21
N SER A 58 52.70 6.67 -25.44
CA SER A 58 51.73 7.62 -25.98
C SER A 58 50.33 7.02 -26.01
N GLU A 59 50.20 5.80 -26.50
CA GLU A 59 48.92 5.08 -26.50
C GLU A 59 48.37 4.85 -25.10
N GLU A 60 49.23 4.46 -24.14
CA GLU A 60 48.84 4.26 -22.74
C GLU A 60 48.36 5.56 -22.09
N ILE A 61 49.02 6.69 -22.32
CA ILE A 61 48.60 8.03 -21.84
C ILE A 61 47.20 8.36 -22.36
N ILE A 62 46.99 8.22 -23.67
CA ILE A 62 45.72 8.52 -24.31
C ILE A 62 44.62 7.65 -23.70
N LYS A 63 44.84 6.35 -23.62
CA LYS A 63 43.84 5.42 -23.05
C LYS A 63 43.48 5.74 -21.60
N LYS A 64 44.48 6.03 -20.75
CA LYS A 64 44.27 6.37 -19.34
C LYS A 64 43.54 7.68 -19.16
N LEU A 65 43.88 8.72 -19.92
CA LEU A 65 43.20 10.00 -19.85
C LEU A 65 41.80 9.94 -20.40
N TYR A 66 41.53 9.22 -21.49
CA TYR A 66 40.16 8.97 -21.95
C TYR A 66 39.31 8.18 -20.95
N ALA A 67 39.93 7.20 -20.26
CA ALA A 67 39.24 6.40 -19.25
C ALA A 67 38.76 7.23 -18.04
N THR A 68 39.34 8.40 -17.79
CA THR A 68 38.86 9.33 -16.74
C THR A 68 37.52 9.96 -17.05
N GLY A 69 37.13 9.98 -18.35
CA GLY A 69 35.91 10.64 -18.79
C GLY A 69 35.96 12.17 -18.81
N PHE A 70 37.10 12.80 -18.49
CA PHE A 70 37.24 14.26 -18.37
C PHE A 70 37.43 14.97 -19.72
N PHE A 71 37.90 14.25 -20.73
CA PHE A 71 38.34 14.81 -21.99
C PHE A 71 37.53 14.28 -23.17
N ASP A 72 37.22 15.15 -24.11
CA ASP A 72 36.65 14.81 -25.43
C ASP A 72 37.71 14.46 -26.44
N ASP A 73 38.93 15.11 -26.36
CA ASP A 73 40.07 14.79 -27.18
C ASP A 73 41.35 14.88 -26.36
N VAL A 74 42.29 13.99 -26.66
CA VAL A 74 43.63 13.92 -26.05
C VAL A 74 44.62 13.64 -27.14
N ARG A 75 45.56 14.58 -27.36
CA ARG A 75 46.64 14.43 -28.28
C ARG A 75 47.98 14.46 -27.53
N VAL A 76 48.86 13.60 -27.92
CA VAL A 76 50.20 13.51 -27.38
C VAL A 76 51.15 13.87 -28.50
N GLU A 77 51.91 14.95 -28.32
CA GLU A 77 52.95 15.41 -29.24
C GLU A 77 54.29 15.44 -28.50
N THR A 78 55.38 15.20 -29.24
CA THR A 78 56.71 15.19 -28.65
C THR A 78 57.55 16.19 -29.37
N MET A 79 58.29 17.03 -28.64
CA MET A 79 59.26 18.03 -29.19
C MET A 79 60.40 18.23 -28.18
N ASP A 80 61.64 18.13 -28.66
CA ASP A 80 62.83 18.38 -27.87
C ASP A 80 62.89 17.66 -26.50
N ASN A 81 62.59 16.37 -26.47
CA ASN A 81 62.51 15.53 -25.29
C ASN A 81 61.41 15.96 -24.25
N GLN A 82 60.44 16.74 -24.69
CA GLN A 82 59.27 17.13 -23.92
C GLN A 82 58.01 16.42 -24.49
N VAL A 83 57.09 16.12 -23.60
CA VAL A 83 55.76 15.56 -23.93
C VAL A 83 54.75 16.68 -23.78
N LEU A 84 54.12 17.10 -24.90
CA LEU A 84 53.02 18.05 -24.92
C LEU A 84 51.70 17.29 -25.01
N LEU A 85 50.86 17.47 -23.99
CA LEU A 85 49.50 16.92 -23.94
C LEU A 85 48.51 18.02 -24.28
N THR A 86 47.91 17.97 -25.45
CA THR A 86 46.83 18.89 -25.82
C THR A 86 45.51 18.20 -25.55
N VAL A 87 44.70 18.73 -24.63
CA VAL A 87 43.44 18.16 -24.22
C VAL A 87 42.26 19.09 -24.52
N ILE A 88 41.13 18.51 -24.84
CA ILE A 88 39.84 19.20 -24.92
C ILE A 88 38.99 18.68 -23.79
N GLU A 89 38.73 19.52 -22.78
CA GLU A 89 37.88 19.13 -21.64
C GLU A 89 36.44 18.99 -22.02
N ARG A 90 35.79 17.94 -21.51
CA ARG A 90 34.34 17.81 -21.57
C ARG A 90 33.66 18.89 -20.74
N PRO A 91 32.61 19.53 -21.26
CA PRO A 91 31.85 20.48 -20.48
C PRO A 91 31.10 19.77 -19.33
N THR A 92 30.83 20.51 -18.26
CA THR A 92 30.04 20.00 -17.15
C THR A 92 28.59 20.47 -17.26
N ILE A 93 27.66 19.61 -16.83
CA ILE A 93 26.24 19.91 -16.84
C ILE A 93 25.93 20.91 -15.72
N SER A 94 25.49 22.11 -16.10
CA SER A 94 25.07 23.17 -15.18
C SER A 94 23.60 22.98 -14.70
N SER A 95 22.71 22.61 -15.63
CA SER A 95 21.29 22.41 -15.36
C SER A 95 20.73 21.39 -16.32
N LEU A 96 19.73 20.65 -15.83
CA LEU A 96 18.95 19.69 -16.61
C LEU A 96 17.46 20.01 -16.40
N ASN A 97 16.82 20.54 -17.44
CA ASN A 97 15.43 20.95 -17.42
C ASN A 97 14.60 20.01 -18.31
N ILE A 98 13.42 19.65 -17.82
CA ILE A 98 12.47 18.80 -18.55
C ILE A 98 11.15 19.53 -18.64
N THR A 99 10.62 19.65 -19.85
CA THR A 99 9.36 20.34 -20.14
C THR A 99 8.43 19.46 -20.95
N GLY A 100 7.10 19.63 -20.77
CA GLY A 100 6.09 18.96 -21.58
C GLY A 100 5.72 17.55 -21.15
N ALA A 101 6.41 16.93 -20.19
CA ALA A 101 6.03 15.63 -19.63
C ALA A 101 4.75 15.74 -18.78
N LYS A 102 3.74 14.92 -19.11
CA LYS A 102 2.45 14.84 -18.40
C LYS A 102 2.17 13.44 -17.89
N MET A 103 2.64 12.42 -18.59
CA MET A 103 2.44 11.02 -18.25
C MET A 103 3.46 10.53 -17.23
N LEU A 104 4.71 10.94 -17.36
CA LEU A 104 5.79 10.64 -16.45
C LEU A 104 6.07 11.86 -15.56
N GLN A 105 6.33 11.62 -14.28
CA GLN A 105 6.72 12.69 -13.37
C GLN A 105 8.15 13.16 -13.70
N ASN A 106 8.38 14.47 -13.73
CA ASN A 106 9.69 15.04 -14.03
C ASN A 106 10.80 14.49 -13.11
N ASP A 107 10.50 14.23 -11.83
CA ASP A 107 11.49 13.68 -10.90
C ASP A 107 11.87 12.23 -11.24
N ALA A 108 10.93 11.43 -11.74
CA ALA A 108 11.22 10.07 -12.21
C ALA A 108 12.11 10.09 -13.47
N ILE A 109 11.83 11.01 -14.39
CA ILE A 109 12.67 11.20 -15.60
C ILE A 109 14.07 11.66 -15.20
N LYS A 110 14.19 12.63 -14.26
CA LYS A 110 15.48 13.08 -13.75
C LYS A 110 16.29 11.95 -13.14
N LYS A 111 15.71 11.15 -12.25
CA LYS A 111 16.39 9.98 -11.66
C LYS A 111 16.88 8.99 -12.70
N ASN A 112 16.10 8.77 -13.75
CA ASN A 112 16.51 7.89 -14.84
C ASN A 112 17.71 8.48 -15.60
N LEU A 113 17.66 9.77 -15.94
CA LEU A 113 18.78 10.48 -16.60
C LEU A 113 20.05 10.51 -15.71
N GLU A 114 19.90 10.70 -14.41
CA GLU A 114 20.98 10.62 -13.43
C GLU A 114 21.65 9.23 -13.40
N ALA A 115 20.87 8.15 -13.52
CA ALA A 115 21.40 6.79 -13.61
C ALA A 115 22.24 6.56 -14.87
N PHE A 116 21.98 7.30 -15.94
CA PHE A 116 22.82 7.35 -17.14
C PHE A 116 24.03 8.27 -17.00
N GLY A 117 24.22 8.95 -15.87
CA GLY A 117 25.32 9.90 -15.66
C GLY A 117 25.01 11.33 -16.12
N LEU A 118 23.76 11.65 -16.45
CA LEU A 118 23.31 13.00 -16.84
C LEU A 118 22.74 13.74 -15.60
N ALA A 119 23.62 14.10 -14.69
CA ALA A 119 23.27 14.86 -13.50
C ALA A 119 24.00 16.21 -13.46
N GLN A 120 23.45 17.13 -12.65
CA GLN A 120 24.15 18.42 -12.40
C GLN A 120 25.55 18.16 -11.85
N SER A 121 26.53 18.91 -12.35
CA SER A 121 27.97 18.83 -12.04
C SER A 121 28.71 17.60 -12.61
N GLN A 122 28.03 16.71 -13.34
CA GLN A 122 28.66 15.62 -14.09
C GLN A 122 29.20 16.11 -15.43
N TYR A 123 30.15 15.36 -15.99
CA TYR A 123 30.69 15.64 -17.32
C TYR A 123 29.66 15.28 -18.40
N PHE A 124 29.48 16.19 -19.34
CA PHE A 124 28.54 15.99 -20.44
C PHE A 124 29.16 15.12 -21.54
N ASN A 125 28.39 14.15 -22.01
CA ASN A 125 28.72 13.35 -23.17
C ASN A 125 27.49 13.27 -24.09
N GLN A 126 27.68 13.67 -25.36
CA GLN A 126 26.60 13.70 -26.35
C GLN A 126 26.05 12.29 -26.64
N ALA A 127 26.91 11.25 -26.66
CA ALA A 127 26.48 9.88 -26.90
C ALA A 127 25.59 9.38 -25.77
N THR A 128 25.95 9.69 -24.51
CA THR A 128 25.14 9.37 -23.34
C THR A 128 23.79 10.07 -23.36
N LEU A 129 23.73 11.35 -23.77
CA LEU A 129 22.46 12.07 -23.94
C LEU A 129 21.59 11.41 -25.01
N ASN A 130 22.17 11.07 -26.15
CA ASN A 130 21.41 10.43 -27.24
C ASN A 130 20.86 9.06 -26.80
N GLN A 131 21.64 8.28 -26.06
CA GLN A 131 21.24 6.97 -25.53
C GLN A 131 20.13 7.13 -24.49
N ALA A 132 20.25 8.08 -23.57
CA ALA A 132 19.23 8.35 -22.56
C ALA A 132 17.92 8.85 -23.18
N VAL A 133 18.00 9.72 -24.21
CA VAL A 133 16.83 10.19 -24.94
C VAL A 133 16.17 9.05 -25.73
N ALA A 134 16.95 8.15 -26.33
CA ALA A 134 16.43 6.96 -27.00
C ALA A 134 15.71 6.04 -25.99
N GLY A 135 16.31 5.76 -24.83
CA GLY A 135 15.66 4.98 -23.77
C GLY A 135 14.37 5.63 -23.23
N LEU A 136 14.39 6.96 -23.06
CA LEU A 136 13.19 7.69 -22.68
C LEU A 136 12.09 7.61 -23.76
N LYS A 137 12.47 7.65 -25.03
CA LYS A 137 11.53 7.49 -26.14
C LYS A 137 10.90 6.10 -26.14
N GLU A 138 11.70 5.05 -25.96
CA GLU A 138 11.20 3.67 -25.84
C GLU A 138 10.21 3.53 -24.67
N GLU A 139 10.47 4.15 -23.53
CA GLU A 139 9.57 4.16 -22.38
C GLU A 139 8.20 4.81 -22.73
N TYR A 140 8.19 5.89 -23.50
CA TYR A 140 6.94 6.49 -23.97
C TYR A 140 6.23 5.64 -25.02
N LEU A 141 6.98 5.01 -25.94
CA LEU A 141 6.44 4.11 -26.96
C LEU A 141 5.79 2.88 -26.32
N SER A 142 6.46 2.26 -25.33
CA SER A 142 5.94 1.10 -24.59
C SER A 142 4.64 1.41 -23.84
N ARG A 143 4.42 2.67 -23.49
CA ARG A 143 3.19 3.17 -22.85
C ARG A 143 2.14 3.68 -23.83
N GLY A 144 2.31 3.43 -25.14
CA GLY A 144 1.33 3.77 -26.17
C GLY A 144 1.36 5.22 -26.64
N LYS A 145 2.48 5.92 -26.46
CA LYS A 145 2.71 7.27 -27.00
C LYS A 145 3.49 7.20 -28.31
N GLN A 146 2.87 6.62 -29.35
CA GLN A 146 3.52 6.35 -30.66
C GLN A 146 3.94 7.63 -31.44
N SER A 147 3.37 8.78 -31.08
CA SER A 147 3.67 10.08 -31.68
C SER A 147 4.61 10.93 -30.85
N VAL A 148 5.26 10.38 -29.81
CA VAL A 148 6.13 11.15 -28.93
C VAL A 148 7.32 11.70 -29.69
N GLN A 149 7.60 12.98 -29.45
CA GLN A 149 8.83 13.65 -29.91
C GLN A 149 9.58 14.16 -28.69
N ILE A 150 10.87 13.85 -28.62
CA ILE A 150 11.75 14.27 -27.54
C ILE A 150 12.92 14.99 -28.18
N THR A 151 13.01 16.29 -27.94
CA THR A 151 14.02 17.16 -28.51
C THR A 151 14.95 17.67 -27.42
N PRO A 152 16.18 17.13 -27.33
CA PRO A 152 17.18 17.66 -26.44
C PRO A 152 17.85 18.88 -27.06
N THR A 153 17.98 19.94 -26.30
CA THR A 153 18.74 21.15 -26.67
C THR A 153 19.88 21.34 -25.69
N VAL A 154 21.10 21.41 -26.25
CA VAL A 154 22.32 21.63 -25.44
C VAL A 154 22.82 23.04 -25.67
N THR A 155 22.76 23.88 -24.65
CA THR A 155 23.22 25.26 -24.71
C THR A 155 24.59 25.39 -24.02
N LYS A 156 25.61 25.86 -24.75
CA LYS A 156 26.93 26.13 -24.19
C LYS A 156 26.89 27.38 -23.32
N LEU A 157 27.44 27.27 -22.13
CA LEU A 157 27.55 28.33 -21.13
C LEU A 157 29.04 28.72 -20.89
N ALA A 158 29.25 29.87 -20.29
CA ALA A 158 30.59 30.29 -19.87
C ALA A 158 31.28 29.27 -18.94
N ARG A 159 32.59 29.22 -18.93
CA ARG A 159 33.43 28.33 -18.10
C ARG A 159 33.22 26.83 -18.40
N ASN A 160 33.21 26.48 -19.68
CA ASN A 160 33.05 25.10 -20.15
C ASN A 160 31.91 24.34 -19.48
N ARG A 161 30.70 24.94 -19.47
CA ARG A 161 29.47 24.32 -18.93
C ARG A 161 28.41 24.20 -20.03
N VAL A 162 27.45 23.32 -19.81
CA VAL A 162 26.28 23.19 -20.68
C VAL A 162 24.99 23.17 -19.84
N SER A 163 23.94 23.75 -20.41
CA SER A 163 22.53 23.50 -19.98
C SER A 163 21.90 22.51 -20.94
N ILE A 164 21.21 21.55 -20.42
CA ILE A 164 20.45 20.56 -21.20
C ILE A 164 18.96 20.81 -20.95
N ASP A 165 18.25 21.15 -22.01
CA ASP A 165 16.80 21.34 -21.99
C ASP A 165 16.16 20.24 -22.84
N ILE A 166 15.34 19.36 -22.22
CA ILE A 166 14.65 18.27 -22.90
C ILE A 166 13.18 18.65 -23.04
N ALA A 167 12.75 18.97 -24.24
CA ALA A 167 11.36 19.22 -24.58
C ALA A 167 10.68 17.92 -25.00
N ILE A 168 9.57 17.59 -24.38
CA ILE A 168 8.80 16.36 -24.61
C ILE A 168 7.42 16.75 -25.15
N GLU A 169 7.14 16.36 -26.37
CA GLU A 169 5.81 16.44 -26.97
C GLU A 169 5.22 15.03 -26.99
N GLU A 170 4.38 14.71 -25.98
CA GLU A 170 3.87 13.35 -25.80
C GLU A 170 2.94 12.89 -26.92
N GLY A 171 2.31 13.82 -27.64
CA GLY A 171 1.29 13.48 -28.65
C GLY A 171 0.03 12.86 -28.03
N LYS A 172 -0.85 12.34 -28.89
CA LYS A 172 -2.04 11.62 -28.47
C LYS A 172 -1.69 10.19 -28.05
N SER A 173 -2.40 9.64 -27.07
CA SER A 173 -2.28 8.21 -26.74
C SER A 173 -2.95 7.38 -27.85
N THR A 174 -2.27 6.35 -28.29
CA THR A 174 -2.79 5.39 -29.27
C THR A 174 -3.85 4.51 -28.61
N LYS A 175 -5.01 4.39 -29.21
CA LYS A 175 -6.15 3.63 -28.70
C LYS A 175 -6.29 2.31 -29.43
N ILE A 176 -6.52 1.25 -28.69
CA ILE A 176 -6.87 -0.06 -29.23
C ILE A 176 -8.30 0.02 -29.74
N THR A 177 -8.50 -0.30 -31.03
CA THR A 177 -9.80 -0.29 -31.70
C THR A 177 -10.35 -1.69 -31.92
N ASP A 178 -9.48 -2.69 -32.01
CA ASP A 178 -9.85 -4.09 -32.27
C ASP A 178 -8.81 -5.03 -31.66
N ILE A 179 -9.30 -6.13 -31.04
CA ILE A 179 -8.49 -7.24 -30.57
C ILE A 179 -9.12 -8.53 -31.09
N SER A 180 -8.43 -9.21 -31.97
CA SER A 180 -8.89 -10.46 -32.57
C SER A 180 -7.95 -11.62 -32.28
N PHE A 181 -8.51 -12.80 -32.21
CA PHE A 181 -7.78 -14.06 -32.06
C PHE A 181 -7.99 -14.95 -33.28
N GLU A 182 -6.94 -15.67 -33.64
CA GLU A 182 -6.99 -16.66 -34.72
C GLU A 182 -6.49 -18.01 -34.19
N GLY A 183 -7.18 -19.10 -34.55
CA GLY A 183 -6.90 -20.44 -34.08
C GLY A 183 -7.55 -20.80 -32.73
N ASN A 184 -8.43 -19.95 -32.21
CA ASN A 184 -9.18 -20.14 -30.96
C ASN A 184 -10.56 -20.77 -31.24
N GLU A 185 -10.60 -22.07 -31.43
CA GLU A 185 -11.83 -22.82 -31.75
C GLU A 185 -12.69 -23.07 -30.49
N VAL A 186 -12.08 -23.23 -29.31
CA VAL A 186 -12.76 -23.61 -28.06
C VAL A 186 -13.32 -22.41 -27.30
N TYR A 187 -12.60 -21.30 -27.27
CA TYR A 187 -13.01 -20.09 -26.58
C TYR A 187 -13.14 -18.92 -27.54
N SER A 188 -14.29 -18.26 -27.51
CA SER A 188 -14.51 -17.05 -28.32
C SER A 188 -13.60 -15.89 -27.90
N ASP A 189 -13.30 -14.99 -28.85
CA ASP A 189 -12.51 -13.76 -28.62
C ASP A 189 -13.01 -12.98 -27.41
N ARG A 190 -14.33 -12.82 -27.28
CA ARG A 190 -14.96 -12.12 -26.14
C ARG A 190 -14.58 -12.77 -24.81
N ARG A 191 -14.44 -14.10 -24.73
CA ARG A 191 -14.05 -14.82 -23.51
C ARG A 191 -12.57 -14.64 -23.21
N LEU A 192 -11.72 -14.62 -24.23
CA LEU A 192 -10.29 -14.37 -24.11
C LEU A 192 -10.02 -12.92 -23.73
N MET A 193 -10.66 -11.96 -24.38
CA MET A 193 -10.58 -10.54 -24.03
C MET A 193 -10.98 -10.24 -22.57
N LYS A 194 -11.87 -11.05 -21.96
CA LYS A 194 -12.19 -10.92 -20.54
C LYS A 194 -11.01 -11.22 -19.63
N GLN A 195 -10.04 -12.03 -20.08
CA GLN A 195 -8.82 -12.31 -19.29
C GLN A 195 -7.80 -11.19 -19.39
N MET A 196 -7.89 -10.34 -20.41
CA MET A 196 -6.95 -9.26 -20.66
C MET A 196 -7.26 -8.03 -19.82
N SER A 197 -6.24 -7.28 -19.43
CA SER A 197 -6.36 -5.93 -18.85
C SER A 197 -6.61 -4.87 -19.90
N LEU A 198 -6.04 -5.07 -21.11
CA LEU A 198 -6.31 -4.24 -22.28
C LEU A 198 -7.68 -4.57 -22.85
N SER A 199 -8.35 -3.57 -23.45
CA SER A 199 -9.66 -3.72 -24.04
C SER A 199 -9.84 -2.75 -25.21
N GLU A 200 -10.77 -3.07 -26.07
CA GLU A 200 -11.33 -2.14 -27.04
C GLU A 200 -12.07 -0.99 -26.35
N GLY A 201 -12.52 -0.01 -27.11
CA GLY A 201 -13.31 1.11 -26.59
C GLY A 201 -14.60 0.67 -25.91
N GLY A 202 -14.99 1.33 -24.81
CA GLY A 202 -16.22 1.04 -24.07
C GLY A 202 -16.61 2.18 -23.14
N MET A 203 -17.81 2.08 -22.55
CA MET A 203 -18.41 3.14 -21.72
C MET A 203 -17.52 3.58 -20.53
N TRP A 204 -16.70 2.67 -20.00
CA TRP A 204 -15.87 2.92 -18.81
C TRP A 204 -14.40 3.19 -19.14
N THR A 205 -13.99 3.13 -20.43
CA THR A 205 -12.58 3.30 -20.81
C THR A 205 -12.04 4.71 -20.58
N TRP A 206 -12.90 5.71 -20.46
CA TRP A 206 -12.51 7.07 -20.08
C TRP A 206 -12.00 7.16 -18.63
N ILE A 207 -12.46 6.27 -17.73
CA ILE A 207 -11.99 6.16 -16.35
C ILE A 207 -10.81 5.20 -16.26
N THR A 208 -10.94 3.98 -16.83
CA THR A 208 -9.98 2.89 -16.65
C THR A 208 -8.75 3.02 -17.55
N LYS A 209 -8.87 3.78 -18.66
CA LYS A 209 -7.85 3.91 -19.72
C LYS A 209 -7.38 2.55 -20.28
N SER A 210 -8.23 1.51 -20.17
CA SER A 210 -7.90 0.15 -20.58
C SER A 210 -7.77 -0.01 -22.10
N ASN A 211 -8.26 0.94 -22.89
CA ASN A 211 -8.09 0.99 -24.34
C ASN A 211 -6.82 1.73 -24.80
N GLN A 212 -5.94 2.12 -23.89
CA GLN A 212 -4.63 2.67 -24.24
C GLN A 212 -3.61 1.55 -24.26
N PHE A 213 -2.92 1.38 -25.37
CA PHE A 213 -1.89 0.36 -25.50
C PHE A 213 -0.76 0.58 -24.50
N ASN A 214 -0.30 -0.51 -23.93
CA ASN A 214 0.89 -0.56 -23.07
C ASN A 214 1.53 -1.94 -23.25
N GLU A 215 2.77 -1.95 -23.66
CA GLU A 215 3.50 -3.18 -24.00
C GLU A 215 3.66 -4.13 -22.81
N GLN A 216 3.98 -3.61 -21.62
CA GLN A 216 4.09 -4.42 -20.41
C GLN A 216 2.75 -5.07 -20.04
N LYS A 217 1.64 -4.30 -20.17
CA LYS A 217 0.30 -4.86 -19.94
C LYS A 217 -0.06 -5.89 -21.01
N PHE A 218 0.35 -5.66 -22.24
CA PHE A 218 0.12 -6.61 -23.32
C PHE A 218 0.86 -7.92 -23.08
N ALA A 219 2.14 -7.86 -22.70
CA ALA A 219 2.92 -9.06 -22.34
C ALA A 219 2.28 -9.82 -21.16
N GLN A 220 1.86 -9.11 -20.12
CA GLN A 220 1.12 -9.71 -19.00
C GLN A 220 -0.22 -10.31 -19.45
N ASP A 221 -0.90 -9.70 -20.38
CA ASP A 221 -2.17 -10.22 -20.91
C ASP A 221 -1.96 -11.49 -21.75
N MET A 222 -0.87 -11.58 -22.50
CA MET A 222 -0.48 -12.80 -23.21
C MET A 222 -0.17 -13.93 -22.22
N GLU A 223 0.50 -13.63 -21.13
CA GLU A 223 0.73 -14.60 -20.05
C GLU A 223 -0.60 -15.03 -19.38
N LYS A 224 -1.53 -14.09 -19.15
CA LYS A 224 -2.86 -14.44 -18.61
C LYS A 224 -3.66 -15.34 -19.56
N ILE A 225 -3.60 -15.10 -20.87
CA ILE A 225 -4.22 -15.96 -21.87
C ILE A 225 -3.60 -17.38 -21.81
N THR A 226 -2.28 -17.47 -21.80
CA THR A 226 -1.56 -18.74 -21.65
C THR A 226 -1.97 -19.46 -20.37
N ASN A 227 -1.95 -18.75 -19.23
CA ASN A 227 -2.37 -19.30 -17.95
C ASN A 227 -3.84 -19.70 -17.94
N PHE A 228 -4.72 -18.95 -18.62
CA PHE A 228 -6.13 -19.29 -18.75
C PHE A 228 -6.34 -20.62 -19.46
N TYR A 229 -5.72 -20.82 -20.62
CA TYR A 229 -5.79 -22.09 -21.34
C TYR A 229 -5.19 -23.23 -20.54
N GLN A 230 -3.99 -23.07 -20.02
CA GLN A 230 -3.31 -24.10 -19.25
C GLN A 230 -4.01 -24.45 -17.93
N ASN A 231 -4.71 -23.49 -17.33
CA ASN A 231 -5.57 -23.75 -16.15
C ASN A 231 -6.92 -24.38 -16.50
N ASN A 232 -7.25 -24.50 -17.80
CA ASN A 232 -8.45 -25.18 -18.27
C ASN A 232 -8.14 -26.51 -18.98
N GLY A 233 -6.92 -27.02 -18.85
CA GLY A 233 -6.52 -28.33 -19.35
C GLY A 233 -5.72 -28.31 -20.64
N TYR A 234 -5.54 -27.18 -21.29
CA TYR A 234 -4.80 -27.08 -22.57
C TYR A 234 -3.30 -26.98 -22.31
N PHE A 235 -2.70 -28.12 -21.97
CA PHE A 235 -1.30 -28.21 -21.56
C PHE A 235 -0.33 -27.73 -22.66
N ASN A 236 -0.61 -28.02 -23.91
CA ASN A 236 0.23 -27.70 -25.07
C ASN A 236 -0.11 -26.36 -25.71
N PHE A 237 -0.95 -25.52 -25.07
CA PHE A 237 -1.29 -24.20 -25.59
C PHE A 237 -0.06 -23.34 -25.85
N ARG A 238 -0.04 -22.69 -27.02
CA ARG A 238 1.02 -21.74 -27.40
C ARG A 238 0.43 -20.55 -28.16
N ILE A 239 1.01 -19.39 -27.91
CA ILE A 239 0.84 -18.22 -28.78
C ILE A 239 1.88 -18.33 -29.87
N LEU A 240 1.41 -18.36 -31.13
CA LEU A 240 2.26 -18.54 -32.29
C LEU A 240 2.81 -17.21 -32.81
N ASP A 241 1.95 -16.16 -32.83
CA ASP A 241 2.30 -14.85 -33.34
C ASP A 241 1.42 -13.76 -32.74
N THR A 242 1.94 -12.54 -32.74
CA THR A 242 1.22 -11.34 -32.29
C THR A 242 1.49 -10.18 -33.24
N ASP A 243 0.49 -9.85 -34.08
CA ASP A 243 0.57 -8.76 -35.03
C ASP A 243 -0.13 -7.50 -34.48
N ILE A 244 0.64 -6.41 -34.33
CA ILE A 244 0.16 -5.13 -33.84
C ILE A 244 0.30 -4.08 -34.92
N GLN A 245 -0.81 -3.73 -35.58
CA GLN A 245 -0.84 -2.75 -36.64
C GLN A 245 -1.29 -1.39 -36.10
N THR A 246 -0.55 -0.36 -36.46
CA THR A 246 -0.83 1.04 -36.10
C THR A 246 -1.21 1.82 -37.34
N ASN A 247 -2.28 2.62 -37.29
CA ASN A 247 -2.71 3.46 -38.41
C ASN A 247 -1.68 4.58 -38.72
N GLU A 248 -1.76 5.18 -39.88
CA GLU A 248 -0.82 6.23 -40.37
C GLU A 248 -0.72 7.40 -39.37
N ASP A 249 -1.81 7.83 -38.78
CA ASP A 249 -1.87 8.93 -37.77
C ASP A 249 -1.37 8.51 -36.41
N LYS A 250 -0.97 7.27 -36.18
CA LYS A 250 -0.51 6.72 -34.91
C LYS A 250 -1.50 6.90 -33.72
N THR A 251 -2.79 6.98 -34.05
CA THR A 251 -3.85 7.21 -33.05
C THR A 251 -4.65 5.96 -32.70
N LYS A 252 -4.60 4.93 -33.58
CA LYS A 252 -5.36 3.69 -33.46
C LYS A 252 -4.46 2.49 -33.68
N GLN A 253 -4.72 1.42 -32.93
CA GLN A 253 -4.07 0.12 -33.07
C GLN A 253 -5.08 -1.00 -33.15
N THR A 254 -4.77 -1.98 -33.98
CA THR A 254 -5.42 -3.28 -34.03
C THR A 254 -4.43 -4.35 -33.58
N ILE A 255 -4.89 -5.32 -32.83
CA ILE A 255 -4.06 -6.40 -32.27
C ILE A 255 -4.66 -7.71 -32.73
N LYS A 256 -3.86 -8.52 -33.45
CA LYS A 256 -4.21 -9.86 -33.84
C LYS A 256 -3.28 -10.86 -33.16
N VAL A 257 -3.86 -11.83 -32.46
CA VAL A 257 -3.11 -12.87 -31.70
C VAL A 257 -3.42 -14.21 -32.34
N THR A 258 -2.40 -14.87 -32.87
CA THR A 258 -2.53 -16.22 -33.45
C THR A 258 -2.13 -17.25 -32.39
N VAL A 259 -3.04 -18.18 -32.11
CA VAL A 259 -2.85 -19.19 -31.07
C VAL A 259 -2.97 -20.61 -31.60
N SER A 260 -2.37 -21.56 -30.90
CA SER A 260 -2.59 -22.98 -31.05
C SER A 260 -3.07 -23.55 -29.74
N GLU A 261 -4.32 -24.01 -29.69
CA GLU A 261 -4.94 -24.45 -28.44
C GLU A 261 -4.41 -25.81 -27.99
N GLY A 262 -4.15 -26.71 -28.92
CA GLY A 262 -3.76 -28.08 -28.63
C GLY A 262 -4.89 -28.90 -28.00
N ASP A 263 -4.59 -30.13 -27.59
CA ASP A 263 -5.55 -31.00 -26.93
C ASP A 263 -5.73 -30.68 -25.45
N ARG A 264 -6.90 -31.08 -24.94
CA ARG A 264 -7.21 -30.90 -23.52
C ARG A 264 -6.79 -32.12 -22.70
N PHE A 265 -5.90 -31.93 -21.73
CA PHE A 265 -5.31 -32.97 -20.91
C PHE A 265 -5.89 -32.99 -19.49
N ARG A 266 -5.85 -34.18 -18.88
CA ARG A 266 -6.14 -34.41 -17.47
C ARG A 266 -4.85 -34.73 -16.72
N TRP A 267 -4.90 -34.51 -15.41
CA TRP A 267 -3.84 -35.02 -14.54
C TRP A 267 -3.77 -36.55 -14.60
N GLY A 268 -2.62 -37.08 -14.91
CA GLY A 268 -2.29 -38.47 -14.73
C GLY A 268 -1.74 -38.72 -13.34
N ASN A 269 -0.64 -39.46 -13.22
CA ASN A 269 0.03 -39.72 -11.95
C ASN A 269 1.10 -38.65 -11.68
N VAL A 270 1.09 -38.06 -10.50
CA VAL A 270 2.14 -37.13 -10.05
C VAL A 270 2.91 -37.77 -8.94
N ARG A 271 4.22 -37.99 -9.14
CA ARG A 271 5.07 -38.62 -8.17
C ARG A 271 6.30 -37.77 -7.85
N ILE A 272 6.73 -37.82 -6.59
CA ILE A 272 7.97 -37.20 -6.13
C ILE A 272 9.07 -38.26 -6.13
N GLU A 273 10.19 -37.96 -6.76
CA GLU A 273 11.40 -38.76 -6.78
C GLU A 273 12.58 -37.95 -6.24
N GLY A 274 13.70 -38.61 -6.03
CA GLY A 274 14.91 -38.00 -5.49
C GLY A 274 15.04 -38.18 -3.99
N ASP A 275 16.10 -37.62 -3.44
CA ASP A 275 16.38 -37.64 -2.01
C ASP A 275 15.76 -36.42 -1.32
N THR A 276 15.02 -36.62 -0.25
CA THR A 276 14.37 -35.59 0.54
C THR A 276 15.03 -35.39 1.90
N LEU A 277 16.07 -36.15 2.20
CA LEU A 277 16.87 -36.10 3.44
C LEU A 277 16.02 -36.13 4.71
N GLU A 278 16.11 -35.07 5.54
CA GLU A 278 15.37 -34.97 6.80
C GLU A 278 13.87 -34.70 6.62
N VAL A 279 13.42 -34.31 5.41
CA VAL A 279 12.02 -33.99 5.15
C VAL A 279 11.30 -35.28 4.71
N PRO A 280 10.30 -35.77 5.47
CA PRO A 280 9.57 -36.96 5.07
C PRO A 280 8.89 -36.77 3.72
N LYS A 281 9.03 -37.73 2.82
CA LYS A 281 8.44 -37.67 1.48
C LYS A 281 6.92 -37.52 1.54
N GLU A 282 6.29 -38.15 2.52
CA GLU A 282 4.86 -38.08 2.78
C GLU A 282 4.39 -36.64 3.11
N ASP A 283 5.26 -35.81 3.71
CA ASP A 283 4.95 -34.41 3.98
C ASP A 283 4.95 -33.59 2.68
N LEU A 284 5.86 -33.89 1.76
CA LEU A 284 5.89 -33.26 0.45
C LEU A 284 4.72 -33.69 -0.43
N GLU A 285 4.36 -34.98 -0.38
CA GLU A 285 3.21 -35.53 -1.12
C GLU A 285 1.88 -34.88 -0.68
N LYS A 286 1.71 -34.56 0.62
CA LYS A 286 0.54 -33.82 1.13
C LYS A 286 0.40 -32.40 0.56
N LEU A 287 1.48 -31.81 0.06
CA LEU A 287 1.49 -30.48 -0.56
C LEU A 287 1.03 -30.53 -2.03
N LEU A 288 0.95 -31.70 -2.62
CA LEU A 288 0.43 -31.89 -3.96
C LEU A 288 -1.09 -31.72 -3.94
N THR A 289 -1.56 -30.68 -4.64
CA THR A 289 -3.01 -30.38 -4.71
C THR A 289 -3.70 -31.03 -5.90
N MET A 290 -2.92 -31.60 -6.81
CA MET A 290 -3.38 -32.25 -8.03
C MET A 290 -4.06 -33.59 -7.72
N LYS A 291 -5.14 -33.88 -8.50
CA LYS A 291 -5.86 -35.16 -8.40
C LYS A 291 -5.96 -35.81 -9.76
N SER A 292 -5.50 -37.04 -9.89
CA SER A 292 -5.60 -37.83 -11.13
C SER A 292 -7.04 -37.83 -11.69
N GLY A 293 -7.18 -37.73 -13.00
CA GLY A 293 -8.45 -37.70 -13.73
C GLY A 293 -9.14 -36.33 -13.77
N LYS A 294 -8.73 -35.35 -12.95
CA LYS A 294 -9.19 -33.95 -13.08
C LYS A 294 -8.47 -33.25 -14.22
N TRP A 295 -9.07 -32.16 -14.73
CA TRP A 295 -8.42 -31.36 -15.78
C TRP A 295 -7.12 -30.75 -15.28
N TYR A 296 -6.12 -30.72 -16.16
CA TYR A 296 -4.84 -30.07 -15.86
C TYR A 296 -5.05 -28.59 -15.53
N GLU A 297 -4.39 -28.12 -14.48
CA GLU A 297 -4.36 -26.73 -14.07
C GLU A 297 -2.93 -26.33 -13.70
N ARG A 298 -2.29 -25.49 -14.52
CA ARG A 298 -0.92 -25.03 -14.28
C ARG A 298 -0.71 -24.43 -12.89
N ALA A 299 -1.69 -23.66 -12.43
CA ALA A 299 -1.64 -23.02 -11.11
C ALA A 299 -1.49 -24.02 -9.96
N GLN A 300 -2.13 -25.21 -10.05
CA GLN A 300 -1.96 -26.26 -9.03
C GLN A 300 -0.53 -26.77 -8.99
N MET A 301 0.10 -26.96 -10.15
CA MET A 301 1.51 -27.34 -10.23
C MET A 301 2.41 -26.27 -9.61
N SER A 302 2.29 -25.02 -10.06
CA SER A 302 3.12 -23.91 -9.56
C SER A 302 3.00 -23.75 -8.04
N ASN A 303 1.77 -23.78 -7.50
CA ASN A 303 1.53 -23.66 -6.07
C ASN A 303 2.10 -24.85 -5.29
N SER A 304 2.04 -26.07 -5.84
CA SER A 304 2.61 -27.26 -5.19
C SER A 304 4.13 -27.22 -5.21
N LEU A 305 4.76 -26.80 -6.31
CA LEU A 305 6.21 -26.63 -6.39
C LEU A 305 6.70 -25.59 -5.38
N GLU A 306 6.04 -24.45 -5.32
CA GLU A 306 6.35 -23.39 -4.35
C GLU A 306 6.21 -23.90 -2.90
N ALA A 307 5.15 -24.66 -2.60
CA ALA A 307 4.93 -25.24 -1.28
C ALA A 307 6.02 -26.27 -0.92
N ILE A 308 6.44 -27.11 -1.88
CA ILE A 308 7.54 -28.07 -1.67
C ILE A 308 8.85 -27.31 -1.44
N GLN A 309 9.18 -26.35 -2.28
CA GLN A 309 10.40 -25.56 -2.15
C GLN A 309 10.45 -24.81 -0.81
N ASN A 310 9.33 -24.20 -0.40
CA ASN A 310 9.20 -23.56 0.91
C ASN A 310 9.38 -24.56 2.06
N ARG A 311 8.83 -25.79 1.94
CA ARG A 311 8.98 -26.81 2.97
C ARG A 311 10.43 -27.32 3.07
N MET A 312 11.13 -27.45 1.95
CA MET A 312 12.55 -27.76 1.91
C MET A 312 13.39 -26.63 2.52
N GLY A 313 13.08 -25.38 2.16
CA GLY A 313 13.73 -24.18 2.72
C GLY A 313 13.52 -24.03 4.24
N GLN A 314 12.35 -24.41 4.78
CA GLN A 314 12.11 -24.45 6.23
C GLN A 314 12.96 -25.49 6.97
N ALA A 315 13.41 -26.52 6.27
CA ALA A 315 14.29 -27.57 6.82
C ALA A 315 15.80 -27.25 6.67
N GLY A 316 16.12 -26.10 6.06
CA GLY A 316 17.50 -25.64 5.86
C GLY A 316 18.05 -25.84 4.45
N TYR A 317 17.27 -26.37 3.53
CA TYR A 317 17.70 -26.63 2.14
C TYR A 317 17.36 -25.41 1.25
N ALA A 318 18.10 -24.31 1.43
CA ALA A 318 17.86 -23.03 0.77
C ALA A 318 17.94 -23.09 -0.77
N PHE A 319 18.79 -23.94 -1.30
CA PHE A 319 19.08 -24.09 -2.72
C PHE A 319 18.56 -25.41 -3.29
N SER A 320 17.43 -25.89 -2.72
CA SER A 320 16.78 -27.08 -3.27
C SER A 320 16.20 -26.79 -4.65
N GLU A 321 16.46 -27.67 -5.60
CA GLU A 321 15.92 -27.62 -6.95
C GLU A 321 14.90 -28.73 -7.15
N ILE A 322 13.82 -28.40 -7.87
CA ILE A 322 12.78 -29.38 -8.22
C ILE A 322 12.69 -29.43 -9.74
N ASN A 323 13.17 -30.52 -10.30
CA ASN A 323 13.06 -30.73 -11.74
C ASN A 323 11.68 -31.35 -12.06
N VAL A 324 10.94 -30.71 -12.95
CA VAL A 324 9.60 -31.13 -13.36
C VAL A 324 9.67 -31.77 -14.74
N GLN A 325 9.42 -33.06 -14.80
CA GLN A 325 9.39 -33.79 -16.05
C GLN A 325 7.93 -34.19 -16.40
N PRO A 326 7.31 -33.52 -17.41
CA PRO A 326 6.02 -33.93 -17.91
C PRO A 326 6.15 -35.15 -18.85
N ILE A 327 5.21 -36.08 -18.74
CA ILE A 327 5.11 -37.29 -19.60
C ILE A 327 3.69 -37.28 -20.17
N PRO A 328 3.44 -36.58 -21.29
CA PRO A 328 2.13 -36.54 -21.92
C PRO A 328 1.83 -37.86 -22.64
N ASN A 329 0.61 -38.36 -22.46
CA ASN A 329 0.05 -39.48 -23.19
C ASN A 329 -1.08 -38.97 -24.08
N ALA A 330 -0.86 -38.96 -25.38
CA ALA A 330 -1.81 -38.46 -26.40
C ALA A 330 -3.03 -39.38 -26.54
N GLU A 331 -2.90 -40.68 -26.31
CA GLU A 331 -4.01 -41.64 -26.48
C GLU A 331 -5.06 -41.50 -25.36
N THR A 332 -4.59 -41.29 -24.14
CA THR A 332 -5.44 -41.14 -22.94
C THR A 332 -5.77 -39.68 -22.62
N HIS A 333 -5.16 -38.74 -23.31
CA HIS A 333 -5.20 -37.31 -22.98
C HIS A 333 -4.87 -37.01 -21.52
N THR A 334 -3.84 -37.68 -20.96
CA THR A 334 -3.34 -37.48 -19.60
C THR A 334 -1.88 -37.04 -19.61
N VAL A 335 -1.48 -36.28 -18.61
CA VAL A 335 -0.07 -35.92 -18.39
C VAL A 335 0.34 -36.41 -17.02
N ASP A 336 1.30 -37.33 -16.97
CA ASP A 336 1.99 -37.71 -15.75
C ASP A 336 3.15 -36.76 -15.48
N PHE A 337 3.50 -36.60 -14.23
CA PHE A 337 4.61 -35.74 -13.83
C PHE A 337 5.53 -36.46 -12.84
N VAL A 338 6.80 -36.33 -13.11
CA VAL A 338 7.86 -36.74 -12.17
C VAL A 338 8.51 -35.47 -11.62
N LEU A 339 8.40 -35.28 -10.32
CA LEU A 339 9.01 -34.18 -9.59
C LEU A 339 10.26 -34.69 -8.88
N THR A 340 11.43 -34.44 -9.48
CA THR A 340 12.71 -34.89 -8.91
C THR A 340 13.25 -33.81 -7.99
N VAL A 341 13.26 -34.08 -6.68
CA VAL A 341 13.76 -33.16 -5.67
C VAL A 341 15.27 -33.37 -5.51
N GLN A 342 16.02 -32.29 -5.63
CA GLN A 342 17.45 -32.20 -5.37
C GLN A 342 17.68 -31.24 -4.20
N PRO A 343 17.79 -31.73 -2.96
CA PRO A 343 17.81 -30.87 -1.78
C PRO A 343 19.06 -29.98 -1.67
N GLY A 344 20.16 -30.42 -2.26
CA GLY A 344 21.43 -29.77 -2.03
C GLY A 344 21.96 -30.01 -0.62
N ARG A 345 22.72 -29.06 -0.10
CA ARG A 345 23.26 -29.12 1.27
C ARG A 345 22.35 -28.32 2.23
N LYS A 346 22.39 -28.73 3.51
CA LYS A 346 21.77 -27.98 4.59
C LYS A 346 22.61 -26.70 4.82
N ILE A 347 21.95 -25.57 4.77
CA ILE A 347 22.58 -24.26 4.82
C ILE A 347 22.35 -23.61 6.19
N TYR A 348 23.39 -22.98 6.70
CA TYR A 348 23.37 -22.19 7.92
C TYR A 348 23.62 -20.72 7.58
N VAL A 349 22.97 -19.83 8.31
CA VAL A 349 23.20 -18.40 8.17
C VAL A 349 24.46 -18.03 8.96
N ASN A 350 25.49 -17.54 8.29
CA ASN A 350 26.71 -17.07 8.95
C ASN A 350 26.44 -15.73 9.63
N GLU A 351 26.14 -14.71 8.88
CA GLU A 351 25.80 -13.37 9.38
C GLU A 351 24.69 -12.70 8.58
N ILE A 352 24.08 -11.67 9.16
CA ILE A 352 23.04 -10.86 8.51
C ILE A 352 23.56 -9.44 8.38
N ASN A 353 23.90 -9.05 7.16
CA ASN A 353 24.41 -7.75 6.81
C ASN A 353 23.26 -6.83 6.40
N ILE A 354 23.13 -5.68 7.06
CA ILE A 354 22.09 -4.69 6.80
C ILE A 354 22.72 -3.47 6.15
N THR A 355 22.20 -3.05 5.00
CA THR A 355 22.69 -1.90 4.25
C THR A 355 21.54 -1.00 3.79
N GLY A 356 21.82 0.31 3.61
CA GLY A 356 20.83 1.28 3.16
C GLY A 356 20.03 1.96 4.28
N ASN A 357 20.26 1.60 5.53
CA ASN A 357 19.65 2.22 6.72
C ASN A 357 20.46 3.44 7.21
N ASN A 358 20.47 4.51 6.44
CA ASN A 358 21.29 5.70 6.74
C ASN A 358 20.78 6.51 7.94
N LYS A 359 19.49 6.46 8.24
CA LYS A 359 18.82 7.18 9.34
C LYS A 359 18.33 6.22 10.42
N THR A 360 17.82 5.06 10.03
CA THR A 360 17.27 4.07 10.96
C THR A 360 18.40 3.30 11.62
N ARG A 361 18.37 3.19 12.93
CA ARG A 361 19.37 2.42 13.68
C ARG A 361 19.24 0.93 13.39
N ASP A 362 20.36 0.24 13.34
CA ASP A 362 20.46 -1.19 13.05
C ASP A 362 19.58 -2.04 14.01
N GLU A 363 19.59 -1.70 15.30
CA GLU A 363 18.77 -2.36 16.32
C GLU A 363 17.27 -2.37 16.01
N VAL A 364 16.75 -1.33 15.34
CA VAL A 364 15.34 -1.19 14.97
C VAL A 364 14.95 -2.24 13.92
N ILE A 365 15.87 -2.59 13.05
CA ILE A 365 15.68 -3.57 12.00
C ILE A 365 15.93 -4.98 12.57
N ARG A 366 17.03 -5.20 13.28
CA ARG A 366 17.42 -6.52 13.83
C ARG A 366 16.37 -7.11 14.75
N ARG A 367 15.69 -6.31 15.57
CA ARG A 367 14.62 -6.80 16.46
C ARG A 367 13.39 -7.32 15.71
N GLU A 368 13.22 -6.97 14.43
CA GLU A 368 12.15 -7.48 13.58
C GLU A 368 12.50 -8.82 12.92
N LEU A 369 13.77 -9.20 12.90
CA LEU A 369 14.22 -10.45 12.27
C LEU A 369 13.75 -11.67 13.06
N ARG A 370 13.38 -12.72 12.35
CA ARG A 370 13.01 -14.03 12.89
C ARG A 370 14.03 -15.09 12.51
N GLN A 371 14.74 -14.88 11.41
CA GLN A 371 15.94 -15.62 11.07
C GLN A 371 17.10 -15.09 11.92
N MET A 372 17.82 -16.00 12.57
CA MET A 372 18.97 -15.67 13.40
C MET A 372 20.27 -16.08 12.73
N GLU A 373 21.34 -15.39 13.08
CA GLU A 373 22.72 -15.76 12.73
C GLU A 373 23.10 -17.08 13.40
N SER A 374 23.98 -17.83 12.80
CA SER A 374 24.43 -19.17 13.23
C SER A 374 23.33 -20.24 13.31
N ALA A 375 22.11 -19.93 12.89
CA ALA A 375 20.99 -20.85 12.84
C ALA A 375 20.83 -21.48 11.45
N PRO A 376 20.19 -22.66 11.34
CA PRO A 376 19.80 -23.19 10.05
C PRO A 376 18.97 -22.16 9.28
N TYR A 377 19.19 -22.07 7.97
CA TYR A 377 18.37 -21.26 7.09
C TYR A 377 16.92 -21.73 7.17
N ASP A 378 15.98 -20.77 7.25
CA ASP A 378 14.54 -21.05 7.27
C ASP A 378 13.82 -20.01 6.40
N SER A 379 13.36 -20.47 5.25
CA SER A 379 12.68 -19.60 4.27
C SER A 379 11.45 -18.90 4.85
N ALA A 380 10.69 -19.55 5.73
CA ALA A 380 9.51 -18.96 6.36
C ALA A 380 9.89 -17.88 7.38
N LYS A 381 10.94 -18.10 8.16
CA LYS A 381 11.47 -17.08 9.09
C LYS A 381 12.05 -15.90 8.33
N LEU A 382 12.73 -16.13 7.22
CA LEU A 382 13.28 -15.07 6.37
C LEU A 382 12.16 -14.23 5.75
N GLN A 383 11.15 -14.89 5.16
CA GLN A 383 9.98 -14.20 4.61
C GLN A 383 9.25 -13.40 5.70
N ARG A 384 9.10 -13.98 6.88
CA ARG A 384 8.48 -13.28 8.02
C ARG A 384 9.32 -12.09 8.49
N SER A 385 10.64 -12.21 8.47
CA SER A 385 11.55 -11.08 8.78
C SER A 385 11.35 -9.94 7.78
N LYS A 386 11.28 -10.26 6.50
CA LYS A 386 11.01 -9.28 5.43
C LYS A 386 9.68 -8.56 5.66
N GLU A 387 8.59 -9.30 5.85
CA GLU A 387 7.26 -8.74 6.11
C GLU A 387 7.23 -7.82 7.32
N ARG A 388 7.92 -8.20 8.40
CA ARG A 388 7.97 -7.38 9.62
C ARG A 388 8.71 -6.08 9.43
N VAL A 389 9.82 -6.10 8.68
CA VAL A 389 10.57 -4.89 8.35
C VAL A 389 9.77 -4.00 7.38
N GLU A 390 9.07 -4.58 6.40
CA GLU A 390 8.15 -3.85 5.52
C GLU A 390 7.00 -3.20 6.30
N LEU A 391 6.45 -3.90 7.30
CA LEU A 391 5.37 -3.40 8.17
C LEU A 391 5.77 -2.20 9.04
N LEU A 392 7.05 -1.96 9.29
CA LEU A 392 7.53 -0.73 9.93
C LEU A 392 7.13 0.50 9.12
N GLY A 393 7.05 0.37 7.80
CA GLY A 393 6.71 1.46 6.91
C GLY A 393 7.82 2.50 6.75
N TYR A 394 9.07 2.18 7.12
CA TYR A 394 10.24 3.08 7.03
C TYR A 394 11.01 2.91 5.72
N PHE A 395 10.70 1.86 4.95
CA PHE A 395 11.41 1.46 3.76
C PHE A 395 10.46 1.30 2.56
N ASP A 396 10.91 1.76 1.39
CA ASP A 396 10.20 1.55 0.12
C ASP A 396 10.53 0.19 -0.49
N ASN A 397 11.73 -0.33 -0.19
CA ASN A 397 12.17 -1.64 -0.66
C ASN A 397 12.94 -2.38 0.43
N VAL A 398 12.68 -3.69 0.54
CA VAL A 398 13.34 -4.63 1.44
C VAL A 398 13.68 -5.87 0.65
N GLN A 399 14.96 -6.12 0.42
CA GLN A 399 15.43 -7.30 -0.31
C GLN A 399 16.42 -8.09 0.55
N PHE A 400 16.35 -9.41 0.44
CA PHE A 400 17.31 -10.33 1.02
C PHE A 400 17.98 -11.12 -0.09
N ASP A 401 19.30 -11.12 -0.08
CA ASP A 401 20.12 -11.94 -0.96
C ASP A 401 20.96 -12.89 -0.11
N ALA A 402 20.89 -14.19 -0.40
CA ALA A 402 21.70 -15.21 0.25
C ALA A 402 22.97 -15.43 -0.58
N VAL A 403 24.10 -15.01 -0.05
CA VAL A 403 25.40 -15.11 -0.72
C VAL A 403 26.23 -16.22 -0.05
N PRO A 404 26.69 -17.24 -0.80
CA PRO A 404 27.57 -18.28 -0.25
C PRO A 404 28.86 -17.70 0.32
N VAL A 405 29.24 -18.15 1.51
CA VAL A 405 30.51 -17.74 2.14
C VAL A 405 31.67 -18.51 1.50
N ALA A 406 32.75 -17.79 1.15
CA ALA A 406 33.91 -18.38 0.52
C ALA A 406 34.55 -19.48 1.44
N ASN A 407 34.91 -20.61 0.86
CA ASN A 407 35.51 -21.75 1.54
C ASN A 407 34.63 -22.49 2.60
N THR A 408 33.35 -22.12 2.71
CA THR A 408 32.39 -22.81 3.59
C THR A 408 31.17 -23.23 2.75
N PRO A 409 31.06 -24.51 2.38
CA PRO A 409 30.06 -24.97 1.40
C PRO A 409 28.62 -25.05 1.95
N ASP A 410 28.45 -24.85 3.25
CA ASP A 410 27.19 -24.96 3.99
C ASP A 410 26.76 -23.65 4.70
N GLN A 411 27.43 -22.54 4.40
CA GLN A 411 27.13 -21.27 5.01
C GLN A 411 26.78 -20.18 3.97
N VAL A 412 25.86 -19.32 4.34
CA VAL A 412 25.49 -18.12 3.57
C VAL A 412 25.46 -16.88 4.46
N ASP A 413 25.88 -15.76 3.89
CA ASP A 413 25.61 -14.44 4.43
C ASP A 413 24.27 -13.95 3.86
N LEU A 414 23.40 -13.45 4.72
CA LEU A 414 22.15 -12.82 4.32
C LEU A 414 22.36 -11.31 4.20
N ASN A 415 22.46 -10.82 2.98
CA ASN A 415 22.59 -9.40 2.71
C ASN A 415 21.19 -8.77 2.57
N MET A 416 20.84 -7.93 3.53
CA MET A 416 19.60 -7.18 3.53
C MET A 416 19.82 -5.78 2.99
N SER A 417 19.26 -5.49 1.82
CA SER A 417 19.34 -4.19 1.16
C SER A 417 18.04 -3.42 1.37
N LEU A 418 18.15 -2.21 1.91
CA LEU A 418 17.03 -1.35 2.27
C LEU A 418 17.08 -0.04 1.50
N THR A 419 15.91 0.47 1.13
CA THR A 419 15.76 1.84 0.61
C THR A 419 14.86 2.61 1.58
N GLU A 420 15.45 3.55 2.34
CA GLU A 420 14.68 4.36 3.28
C GLU A 420 13.78 5.36 2.59
N ARG A 421 12.60 5.55 3.17
CA ARG A 421 11.68 6.62 2.79
C ARG A 421 11.54 7.67 3.89
N SER A 422 10.91 8.78 3.57
CA SER A 422 10.56 9.78 4.59
C SER A 422 9.55 9.21 5.57
N THR A 423 9.84 9.27 6.86
CA THR A 423 8.96 8.81 7.95
C THR A 423 8.20 9.95 8.62
N GLY A 424 8.42 11.19 8.17
CA GLY A 424 7.59 12.33 8.53
C GLY A 424 6.40 12.47 7.59
N SER A 425 5.20 12.67 8.12
CA SER A 425 3.99 12.90 7.35
C SER A 425 3.28 14.16 7.82
N LEU A 426 2.71 14.88 6.83
CA LEU A 426 1.74 15.95 7.03
C LEU A 426 0.44 15.49 6.39
N ASP A 427 -0.55 15.20 7.21
CA ASP A 427 -1.84 14.70 6.78
C ASP A 427 -2.86 15.85 6.83
N LEU A 428 -3.42 16.20 5.69
CA LEU A 428 -4.53 17.13 5.59
C LEU A 428 -5.68 16.40 4.92
N SER A 429 -6.81 16.29 5.59
CA SER A 429 -7.97 15.61 5.04
C SER A 429 -9.25 16.41 5.24
N ALA A 430 -10.14 16.31 4.27
CA ALA A 430 -11.49 16.80 4.34
C ALA A 430 -12.43 15.70 3.85
N GLY A 431 -13.52 15.52 4.57
CA GLY A 431 -14.55 14.56 4.23
C GLY A 431 -15.92 15.15 4.50
N TRP A 432 -16.95 14.49 4.01
CA TRP A 432 -18.32 14.86 4.29
C TRP A 432 -19.07 13.64 4.82
N VAL A 433 -19.66 13.79 6.00
CA VAL A 433 -20.56 12.82 6.59
C VAL A 433 -21.93 13.46 6.67
N GLN A 434 -22.95 12.73 6.25
CA GLN A 434 -24.30 13.27 6.07
C GLN A 434 -24.84 13.94 7.35
N ASP A 435 -24.60 13.35 8.52
CA ASP A 435 -25.18 13.86 9.79
C ASP A 435 -24.32 14.95 10.44
N THR A 436 -23.02 14.87 10.33
CA THR A 436 -22.06 15.79 10.97
C THR A 436 -21.49 16.83 10.01
N GLY A 437 -21.83 16.76 8.73
CA GLY A 437 -21.42 17.70 7.69
C GLY A 437 -19.94 17.57 7.33
N LEU A 438 -19.30 18.68 7.02
CA LEU A 438 -17.89 18.75 6.69
C LEU A 438 -17.03 18.36 7.91
N VAL A 439 -16.15 17.39 7.69
CA VAL A 439 -15.12 16.99 8.65
C VAL A 439 -13.78 17.38 8.07
N MET A 440 -13.01 18.12 8.82
CA MET A 440 -11.64 18.52 8.47
C MET A 440 -10.68 17.96 9.51
N SER A 441 -9.55 17.43 9.08
CA SER A 441 -8.49 17.03 9.98
C SER A 441 -7.12 17.43 9.45
N ALA A 442 -6.24 17.72 10.37
CA ALA A 442 -4.83 18.01 10.13
C ALA A 442 -4.00 17.21 11.12
N GLY A 443 -2.92 16.63 10.64
CA GLY A 443 -2.00 15.85 11.45
C GLY A 443 -0.57 16.04 11.00
N VAL A 444 0.34 16.01 11.96
CA VAL A 444 1.78 15.90 11.75
C VAL A 444 2.24 14.68 12.52
N ALA A 445 2.91 13.77 11.85
CA ALA A 445 3.48 12.60 12.50
C ALA A 445 4.92 12.39 12.06
N GLN A 446 5.74 11.88 12.96
CA GLN A 446 7.09 11.41 12.73
C GLN A 446 7.17 10.00 13.31
N ASP A 447 7.20 8.99 12.43
CA ASP A 447 7.19 7.58 12.84
C ASP A 447 8.63 7.16 13.03
N ASN A 448 9.54 7.17 13.04
CA ASN A 448 10.95 6.80 13.28
C ASN A 448 11.74 8.00 13.80
N LEU A 449 11.29 8.55 14.92
CA LEU A 449 11.92 9.73 15.53
C LEU A 449 13.41 9.47 15.81
N PHE A 450 14.30 10.27 15.18
CA PHE A 450 15.75 10.14 15.25
C PHE A 450 16.29 8.73 14.96
N GLY A 451 15.60 7.97 14.11
CA GLY A 451 16.00 6.63 13.74
C GLY A 451 15.81 5.56 14.82
N THR A 452 15.12 5.86 15.90
CA THR A 452 14.95 4.97 17.06
C THR A 452 13.74 4.03 16.97
N GLY A 453 12.93 4.16 15.93
CA GLY A 453 11.66 3.45 15.78
C GLY A 453 10.54 3.97 16.68
N LYS A 454 10.75 5.04 17.43
CA LYS A 454 9.74 5.71 18.25
C LYS A 454 8.92 6.66 17.39
N SER A 455 7.65 6.87 17.74
CA SER A 455 6.78 7.78 17.00
C SER A 455 6.20 8.89 17.85
N VAL A 456 6.01 10.05 17.25
CA VAL A 456 5.28 11.18 17.82
C VAL A 456 4.26 11.66 16.80
N SER A 457 3.06 11.96 17.23
CA SER A 457 2.03 12.51 16.36
C SER A 457 1.18 13.56 17.06
N LEU A 458 0.89 14.65 16.35
CA LEU A 458 -0.06 15.68 16.73
C LEU A 458 -1.19 15.68 15.72
N ARG A 459 -2.42 15.52 16.18
CA ARG A 459 -3.61 15.50 15.32
C ARG A 459 -4.67 16.43 15.84
N ALA A 460 -5.37 17.09 14.94
CA ALA A 460 -6.53 17.90 15.23
C ALA A 460 -7.63 17.61 14.20
N SER A 461 -8.86 17.49 14.65
CA SER A 461 -10.00 17.33 13.76
C SER A 461 -11.19 18.16 14.21
N ARG A 462 -11.98 18.62 13.24
CA ARG A 462 -13.18 19.41 13.48
C ARG A 462 -14.30 19.00 12.53
N SER A 463 -15.46 18.76 13.11
CA SER A 463 -16.72 18.64 12.41
C SER A 463 -17.74 19.64 12.98
N LYS A 464 -18.96 19.59 12.47
CA LYS A 464 -20.06 20.39 13.01
C LYS A 464 -20.30 20.08 14.51
N THR A 465 -20.24 18.81 14.90
CA THR A 465 -20.55 18.36 16.26
C THR A 465 -19.33 18.10 17.14
N THR A 466 -18.17 17.84 16.56
CA THR A 466 -16.99 17.37 17.29
C THR A 466 -15.77 18.23 17.00
N VAL A 467 -15.02 18.56 18.05
CA VAL A 467 -13.66 19.11 17.96
C VAL A 467 -12.77 18.21 18.79
N ASN A 468 -11.69 17.74 18.19
CA ASN A 468 -10.75 16.80 18.82
C ASN A 468 -9.31 17.24 18.54
N GLY A 469 -8.45 17.14 19.55
CA GLY A 469 -7.01 17.35 19.43
C GLY A 469 -6.28 16.32 20.28
N SER A 470 -5.18 15.77 19.77
CA SER A 470 -4.37 14.78 20.49
C SER A 470 -2.89 14.89 20.14
N LEU A 471 -2.07 14.71 21.15
CA LEU A 471 -0.62 14.53 21.04
C LEU A 471 -0.30 13.15 21.60
N SER A 472 0.34 12.32 20.81
CA SER A 472 0.69 10.94 21.16
C SER A 472 2.17 10.70 20.93
N PHE A 473 2.80 10.01 21.88
CA PHE A 473 4.15 9.46 21.75
C PHE A 473 4.07 7.95 21.96
N THR A 474 4.79 7.15 21.17
CA THR A 474 4.81 5.70 21.30
C THR A 474 6.22 5.16 21.12
N ASP A 475 6.67 4.35 22.07
CA ASP A 475 7.84 3.49 21.99
C ASP A 475 7.35 2.04 21.74
N PRO A 476 7.47 1.50 20.52
CA PRO A 476 6.95 0.17 20.20
C PRO A 476 7.76 -0.98 20.83
N TYR A 477 8.97 -0.70 21.27
CA TYR A 477 9.88 -1.65 21.95
C TYR A 477 10.46 -1.03 23.22
N PHE A 478 9.58 -0.72 24.16
CA PHE A 478 10.00 -0.29 25.51
C PHE A 478 10.77 -1.39 26.22
N THR A 479 10.42 -2.65 25.97
CA THR A 479 11.21 -3.83 26.36
C THR A 479 11.69 -4.59 25.14
N PRO A 480 12.79 -5.38 25.24
CA PRO A 480 13.29 -6.18 24.12
C PRO A 480 12.27 -7.17 23.55
N ASP A 481 11.33 -7.64 24.37
CA ASP A 481 10.25 -8.58 23.98
C ASP A 481 9.14 -7.91 23.15
N GLY A 482 9.25 -6.61 22.84
CA GLY A 482 8.29 -5.88 22.02
C GLY A 482 7.06 -5.36 22.77
N VAL A 483 7.16 -5.23 24.10
CA VAL A 483 6.15 -4.49 24.87
C VAL A 483 6.25 -3.02 24.51
N SER A 484 5.16 -2.45 24.03
CA SER A 484 5.11 -1.03 23.69
C SER A 484 4.62 -0.18 24.82
N LEU A 485 5.13 1.06 24.93
CA LEU A 485 4.68 2.08 25.86
C LEU A 485 4.31 3.34 25.09
N GLY A 486 3.11 3.85 25.34
CA GLY A 486 2.62 5.10 24.75
C GLY A 486 2.16 6.10 25.80
N TYR A 487 2.26 7.37 25.46
CA TYR A 487 1.75 8.50 26.24
C TYR A 487 0.84 9.33 25.37
N ASP A 488 -0.33 9.68 25.87
CA ASP A 488 -1.33 10.47 25.15
C ASP A 488 -1.77 11.67 25.97
N ILE A 489 -1.93 12.82 25.30
CA ILE A 489 -2.63 14.00 25.82
C ILE A 489 -3.68 14.35 24.80
N TYR A 490 -4.91 14.54 25.23
CA TYR A 490 -6.02 14.80 24.33
C TYR A 490 -7.09 15.71 24.91
N GLY A 491 -7.75 16.41 23.99
CA GLY A 491 -8.93 17.21 24.29
C GLY A 491 -10.02 16.94 23.28
N LYS A 492 -11.25 16.73 23.74
CA LYS A 492 -12.41 16.46 22.91
C LYS A 492 -13.61 17.25 23.37
N THR A 493 -14.29 17.88 22.44
CA THR A 493 -15.61 18.48 22.66
C THR A 493 -16.62 17.82 21.72
N TYR A 494 -17.74 17.39 22.26
CA TYR A 494 -18.86 16.85 21.49
C TYR A 494 -20.13 17.61 21.82
N ASP A 495 -20.78 18.20 20.80
CA ASP A 495 -21.99 19.02 20.89
C ASP A 495 -23.04 18.51 19.89
N PRO A 496 -23.83 17.48 20.26
CA PRO A 496 -24.82 16.91 19.37
C PRO A 496 -25.98 17.86 19.00
N ARG A 497 -26.16 18.99 19.70
CA ARG A 497 -27.16 20.00 19.35
C ARG A 497 -26.92 20.60 17.96
N LYS A 498 -25.70 20.51 17.46
CA LYS A 498 -25.31 20.99 16.15
C LYS A 498 -25.56 20.00 15.01
N ALA A 499 -25.94 18.76 15.31
CA ALA A 499 -26.38 17.80 14.29
C ALA A 499 -27.72 18.26 13.68
N SER A 500 -27.99 17.82 12.46
CA SER A 500 -29.18 18.28 11.72
C SER A 500 -30.48 17.68 12.24
N SER A 501 -30.40 16.55 12.97
CA SER A 501 -31.54 15.67 13.23
C SER A 501 -31.84 15.41 14.72
N SER A 502 -31.04 15.82 15.67
CA SER A 502 -31.36 15.51 17.04
C SER A 502 -31.14 16.67 18.00
N ALA A 503 -32.22 17.03 18.65
CA ALA A 503 -32.25 18.02 19.73
C ALA A 503 -31.65 17.50 21.07
N LYS A 504 -30.59 16.70 21.05
CA LYS A 504 -29.90 16.24 22.26
C LYS A 504 -29.30 17.46 22.97
N GLN A 505 -30.00 17.96 24.01
CA GLN A 505 -29.68 19.22 24.68
C GLN A 505 -28.53 19.04 25.70
N TYR A 506 -27.36 18.57 25.25
CA TYR A 506 -26.17 18.50 26.07
C TYR A 506 -24.88 18.75 25.27
N LYS A 507 -23.80 18.99 25.99
CA LYS A 507 -22.45 19.10 25.44
C LYS A 507 -21.47 18.47 26.40
N THR A 508 -20.54 17.68 25.88
CA THR A 508 -19.42 17.14 26.66
C THR A 508 -18.10 17.80 26.23
N THR A 509 -17.24 18.03 27.21
CA THR A 509 -15.87 18.47 26.99
C THR A 509 -14.97 17.63 27.89
N THR A 510 -14.02 16.94 27.29
CA THR A 510 -13.06 16.08 27.97
C THR A 510 -11.66 16.59 27.67
N PHE A 511 -10.84 16.69 28.69
CA PHE A 511 -9.40 16.91 28.57
C PHE A 511 -8.70 15.86 29.43
N GLY A 512 -7.72 15.16 28.89
CA GLY A 512 -7.10 14.05 29.59
C GLY A 512 -5.72 13.70 29.08
N GLY A 513 -5.09 12.84 29.84
CA GLY A 513 -3.83 12.20 29.45
C GLY A 513 -3.75 10.80 30.01
N GLY A 514 -2.99 9.94 29.35
CA GLY A 514 -2.91 8.54 29.71
C GLY A 514 -1.65 7.85 29.24
N LEU A 515 -1.50 6.64 29.74
CA LEU A 515 -0.47 5.67 29.41
C LEU A 515 -1.10 4.49 28.67
N ARG A 516 -0.44 3.98 27.64
CA ARG A 516 -0.84 2.76 26.93
C ARG A 516 0.32 1.78 26.93
N ILE A 517 0.03 0.53 27.29
CA ILE A 517 0.97 -0.59 27.27
C ILE A 517 0.40 -1.62 26.29
N GLY A 518 1.17 -2.01 25.28
CA GLY A 518 0.79 -3.06 24.35
C GLY A 518 1.72 -4.26 24.48
N ILE A 519 1.15 -5.41 24.78
CA ILE A 519 1.89 -6.67 24.97
C ILE A 519 1.61 -7.58 23.78
N PRO A 520 2.61 -7.95 22.97
CA PRO A 520 2.46 -8.94 21.91
C PRO A 520 2.29 -10.33 22.56
N VAL A 521 1.17 -11.01 22.25
CA VAL A 521 0.88 -12.35 22.78
C VAL A 521 1.29 -13.42 21.77
N THR A 522 1.06 -13.15 20.49
CA THR A 522 1.51 -13.98 19.38
C THR A 522 2.02 -13.07 18.26
N GLU A 523 2.50 -13.66 17.16
CA GLU A 523 2.89 -12.90 15.95
C GLU A 523 1.75 -12.04 15.35
N TYR A 524 0.51 -12.37 15.67
CA TYR A 524 -0.69 -11.72 15.09
C TYR A 524 -1.60 -11.04 16.12
N ASP A 525 -1.33 -11.22 17.41
CA ASP A 525 -2.18 -10.76 18.50
C ASP A 525 -1.44 -9.84 19.44
N ARG A 526 -2.11 -8.75 19.81
CA ARG A 526 -1.65 -7.83 20.84
C ARG A 526 -2.76 -7.55 21.83
N VAL A 527 -2.41 -7.53 23.12
CA VAL A 527 -3.29 -7.05 24.19
C VAL A 527 -2.79 -5.68 24.61
N ASN A 528 -3.68 -4.72 24.65
CA ASN A 528 -3.39 -3.35 25.03
C ASN A 528 -4.06 -3.03 26.36
N PHE A 529 -3.31 -2.42 27.26
CA PHE A 529 -3.80 -1.86 28.51
C PHE A 529 -3.61 -0.34 28.49
N GLY A 530 -4.56 0.38 29.04
CA GLY A 530 -4.45 1.83 29.20
C GLY A 530 -4.86 2.28 30.59
N LEU A 531 -4.22 3.34 31.06
CA LEU A 531 -4.62 4.08 32.26
C LEU A 531 -4.67 5.55 31.88
N ALA A 532 -5.77 6.22 32.15
CA ALA A 532 -5.95 7.64 31.83
C ALA A 532 -6.59 8.41 32.98
N ALA A 533 -6.24 9.67 33.11
CA ALA A 533 -6.91 10.63 33.95
C ALA A 533 -7.57 11.70 33.08
N GLU A 534 -8.87 11.87 33.21
CA GLU A 534 -9.67 12.77 32.39
C GLU A 534 -10.45 13.77 33.24
N ARG A 535 -10.45 15.01 32.84
CA ARG A 535 -11.36 16.03 33.34
C ARG A 535 -12.55 16.10 32.40
N LEU A 536 -13.71 15.62 32.86
CA LEU A 536 -14.97 15.63 32.11
C LEU A 536 -15.86 16.77 32.56
N THR A 537 -16.39 17.52 31.60
CA THR A 537 -17.45 18.50 31.81
C THR A 537 -18.63 18.14 30.93
N VAL A 538 -19.79 17.96 31.53
CA VAL A 538 -21.07 17.72 30.82
C VAL A 538 -22.01 18.87 31.16
N ASN A 539 -22.47 19.57 30.14
CA ASN A 539 -23.47 20.64 30.30
C ASN A 539 -24.77 20.20 29.66
N THR A 540 -25.87 20.41 30.34
CA THR A 540 -27.24 20.33 29.80
C THR A 540 -27.82 21.73 29.62
N TYR A 541 -28.72 21.85 28.68
CA TYR A 541 -29.27 23.13 28.25
C TYR A 541 -30.80 23.13 28.37
N LYS A 542 -31.42 24.31 28.26
CA LYS A 542 -32.87 24.46 28.25
C LYS A 542 -33.48 23.51 27.23
N GLY A 543 -34.57 22.80 27.63
CA GLY A 543 -35.20 21.79 26.81
C GLY A 543 -34.55 20.39 26.91
N ALA A 544 -33.57 20.20 27.80
CA ALA A 544 -32.98 18.89 28.04
C ALA A 544 -34.05 17.89 28.54
N PRO A 545 -34.06 16.65 28.01
CA PRO A 545 -34.95 15.62 28.52
C PRO A 545 -34.76 15.43 30.04
N LYS A 546 -35.88 15.13 30.72
CA LYS A 546 -35.88 14.96 32.16
C LYS A 546 -34.76 14.02 32.69
N ARG A 547 -34.49 12.93 31.98
CA ARG A 547 -33.42 11.98 32.36
C ARG A 547 -32.01 12.59 32.34
N TYR A 548 -31.75 13.55 31.45
CA TYR A 548 -30.48 14.26 31.45
C TYR A 548 -30.40 15.21 32.64
N ALA A 549 -31.48 15.94 32.88
CA ALA A 549 -31.59 16.83 34.02
C ALA A 549 -31.48 16.09 35.36
N ASP A 550 -32.18 14.95 35.53
CA ASP A 550 -32.12 14.11 36.73
C ASP A 550 -30.70 13.61 37.00
N PHE A 551 -29.98 13.19 35.96
CA PHE A 551 -28.58 12.76 36.08
C PHE A 551 -27.69 13.91 36.54
N ILE A 552 -27.84 15.10 35.93
CA ILE A 552 -27.04 16.27 36.33
C ILE A 552 -27.40 16.75 37.72
N ASN A 553 -28.68 16.72 38.13
CA ASN A 553 -29.10 17.07 39.49
C ASN A 553 -28.55 16.07 40.55
N GLN A 554 -28.43 14.79 40.19
CA GLN A 554 -27.92 13.76 41.06
C GLN A 554 -26.39 13.81 41.25
N TYR A 555 -25.64 14.04 40.18
CA TYR A 555 -24.17 13.91 40.16
C TYR A 555 -23.45 15.25 39.93
N GLY A 556 -24.15 16.31 39.57
CA GLY A 556 -23.60 17.62 39.25
C GLY A 556 -24.29 18.77 40.00
N LYS A 557 -24.42 19.90 39.31
CA LYS A 557 -25.13 21.10 39.78
C LYS A 557 -26.15 21.47 38.74
N GLY A 558 -27.44 21.29 39.03
CA GLY A 558 -28.57 21.69 38.20
C GLY A 558 -29.36 22.83 38.82
N ASP A 559 -30.07 23.60 38.02
CA ASP A 559 -30.95 24.68 38.42
C ASP A 559 -32.40 24.19 38.69
N GLY A 560 -32.64 22.89 38.60
CA GLY A 560 -33.98 22.29 38.67
C GLY A 560 -34.81 22.43 37.37
N ASN A 561 -34.34 23.18 36.38
CA ASN A 561 -35.04 23.52 35.14
C ASN A 561 -34.45 22.84 33.91
N GLY A 562 -33.65 21.81 34.11
CA GLY A 562 -32.98 21.09 33.01
C GLY A 562 -31.63 21.65 32.61
N VAL A 563 -31.28 22.83 33.06
CA VAL A 563 -29.95 23.45 32.83
C VAL A 563 -29.04 23.11 33.99
N GLY A 564 -27.86 22.62 33.68
CA GLY A 564 -26.90 22.27 34.72
C GLY A 564 -25.58 21.80 34.15
N SER A 565 -24.65 21.54 35.04
CA SER A 565 -23.35 21.01 34.69
C SER A 565 -22.82 19.98 35.67
N PHE A 566 -22.20 18.94 35.12
CA PHE A 566 -21.33 18.04 35.86
C PHE A 566 -19.87 18.37 35.50
N LYS A 567 -19.00 18.45 36.50
CA LYS A 567 -17.55 18.60 36.32
C LYS A 567 -16.84 17.63 37.27
N GLY A 568 -16.16 16.66 36.72
CA GLY A 568 -15.54 15.61 37.52
C GLY A 568 -14.25 15.07 36.93
N TRP A 569 -13.52 14.35 37.76
CA TRP A 569 -12.35 13.58 37.35
C TRP A 569 -12.75 12.12 37.11
N LEU A 570 -12.29 11.56 36.00
CA LEU A 570 -12.43 10.14 35.70
C LEU A 570 -11.03 9.52 35.60
N TYR A 571 -10.80 8.45 36.32
CA TYR A 571 -9.60 7.62 36.22
C TYR A 571 -10.02 6.34 35.46
N LYS A 572 -9.61 6.24 34.20
CA LYS A 572 -10.05 5.18 33.32
C LYS A 572 -9.02 4.08 33.17
N GLY A 573 -9.43 2.84 33.30
CA GLY A 573 -8.68 1.67 32.87
C GLY A 573 -9.27 1.12 31.59
N THR A 574 -8.43 0.79 30.62
CA THR A 574 -8.84 0.17 29.36
C THR A 574 -8.10 -1.13 29.12
N ILE A 575 -8.78 -2.09 28.50
CA ILE A 575 -8.20 -3.32 27.99
C ILE A 575 -8.72 -3.56 26.59
N GLY A 576 -7.80 -3.84 25.66
CA GLY A 576 -8.16 -4.14 24.28
C GLY A 576 -7.39 -5.35 23.78
N TRP A 577 -8.05 -6.20 23.02
CA TRP A 577 -7.45 -7.29 22.27
C TRP A 577 -8.00 -7.28 20.85
N GLY A 578 -7.14 -7.53 19.86
CA GLY A 578 -7.55 -7.59 18.47
C GLY A 578 -6.70 -8.57 17.67
N ARG A 579 -7.33 -9.20 16.70
CA ARG A 579 -6.69 -10.10 15.73
C ARG A 579 -7.20 -9.80 14.35
N ASN A 580 -6.27 -9.64 13.41
CA ASN A 580 -6.56 -9.52 11.98
C ASN A 580 -5.88 -10.66 11.22
N LYS A 581 -6.69 -11.50 10.59
CA LYS A 581 -6.26 -12.59 9.69
C LYS A 581 -6.91 -12.47 8.31
N THR A 582 -7.12 -11.25 7.83
CA THR A 582 -7.60 -11.02 6.46
C THR A 582 -6.47 -11.13 5.45
N ASP A 583 -6.81 -11.57 4.26
CA ASP A 583 -5.91 -11.69 3.11
C ASP A 583 -5.50 -10.33 2.49
N ASN A 584 -6.28 -9.28 2.72
CA ASN A 584 -6.01 -7.93 2.21
C ASN A 584 -6.57 -6.89 3.17
N ALA A 585 -5.83 -5.79 3.36
CA ALA A 585 -6.22 -4.72 4.28
C ALA A 585 -7.37 -3.84 3.73
N LEU A 586 -7.41 -3.58 2.41
CA LEU A 586 -8.39 -2.69 1.79
C LEU A 586 -9.60 -3.45 1.21
N TRP A 587 -9.35 -4.59 0.57
CA TRP A 587 -10.34 -5.40 -0.13
C TRP A 587 -10.29 -6.86 0.32
N PRO A 588 -10.59 -7.16 1.60
CA PRO A 588 -10.55 -8.52 2.08
C PRO A 588 -11.57 -9.41 1.35
N THR A 589 -11.12 -10.62 1.01
CA THR A 589 -11.95 -11.68 0.41
C THR A 589 -12.00 -12.93 1.26
N ARG A 590 -11.03 -13.12 2.15
CA ARG A 590 -10.91 -14.28 3.03
C ARG A 590 -10.38 -13.86 4.41
N GLY A 591 -10.77 -14.62 5.43
CA GLY A 591 -10.24 -14.46 6.77
C GLY A 591 -11.19 -13.75 7.71
N TYR A 592 -10.67 -13.19 8.78
CA TYR A 592 -11.50 -12.55 9.79
C TYR A 592 -10.79 -11.45 10.56
N LEU A 593 -11.59 -10.52 11.09
CA LEU A 593 -11.23 -9.50 12.05
C LEU A 593 -12.03 -9.74 13.32
N THR A 594 -11.36 -9.67 14.47
CA THR A 594 -12.02 -9.75 15.75
C THR A 594 -11.39 -8.78 16.74
N GLY A 595 -12.16 -8.21 17.63
CA GLY A 595 -11.68 -7.32 18.68
C GLY A 595 -12.59 -7.30 19.89
N VAL A 596 -11.99 -7.15 21.05
CA VAL A 596 -12.67 -6.93 22.34
C VAL A 596 -12.07 -5.70 22.97
N ASN A 597 -12.91 -4.78 23.40
CA ASN A 597 -12.47 -3.58 24.11
C ASN A 597 -13.31 -3.42 25.39
N GLY A 598 -12.63 -3.24 26.50
CA GLY A 598 -13.23 -2.93 27.79
C GLY A 598 -12.71 -1.60 28.31
N GLU A 599 -13.58 -0.81 28.89
CA GLU A 599 -13.26 0.42 29.60
C GLU A 599 -13.95 0.42 30.96
N ILE A 600 -13.28 0.87 31.99
CA ILE A 600 -13.82 1.04 33.33
C ILE A 600 -13.34 2.37 33.92
N ALA A 601 -14.26 3.19 34.37
CA ALA A 601 -13.95 4.34 35.25
C ALA A 601 -13.68 3.81 36.65
N LEU A 602 -12.43 3.78 37.07
CA LEU A 602 -11.93 3.13 38.29
C LEU A 602 -12.51 3.75 39.59
N PRO A 603 -12.50 3.00 40.70
CA PRO A 603 -12.79 3.55 42.02
C PRO A 603 -11.94 4.80 42.30
N GLY A 604 -12.56 5.84 42.82
CA GLY A 604 -11.95 7.18 42.97
C GLY A 604 -12.39 8.18 41.90
N SER A 605 -12.92 7.71 40.77
CA SER A 605 -13.57 8.57 39.77
C SER A 605 -14.85 9.20 40.32
N ASP A 606 -15.20 10.38 39.81
CA ASP A 606 -16.44 11.05 40.18
C ASP A 606 -17.68 10.32 39.63
N LEU A 607 -17.58 9.68 38.49
CA LEU A 607 -18.54 8.71 37.96
C LEU A 607 -17.87 7.33 37.87
N GLN A 608 -18.63 6.27 38.14
CA GLN A 608 -18.17 4.89 38.13
C GLN A 608 -19.04 4.08 37.15
N TYR A 609 -18.49 3.71 36.03
CA TYR A 609 -19.17 2.91 35.01
C TYR A 609 -18.15 2.05 34.24
N TYR A 610 -18.66 1.08 33.53
CA TYR A 610 -17.85 0.26 32.64
C TYR A 610 -18.55 0.01 31.32
N THR A 611 -17.78 -0.25 30.26
CA THR A 611 -18.24 -0.67 28.94
C THR A 611 -17.42 -1.84 28.45
N LEU A 612 -18.07 -2.74 27.74
CA LEU A 612 -17.44 -3.86 27.04
C LEU A 612 -18.02 -3.93 25.64
N THR A 613 -17.16 -3.97 24.61
CA THR A 613 -17.56 -4.13 23.21
C THR A 613 -16.80 -5.27 22.58
N HIS A 614 -17.48 -6.01 21.70
CA HIS A 614 -16.88 -7.05 20.87
C HIS A 614 -17.32 -6.85 19.42
N ASN A 615 -16.32 -6.82 18.52
CA ASN A 615 -16.54 -6.73 17.08
C ASN A 615 -16.06 -8.01 16.42
N GLN A 616 -16.81 -8.50 15.44
CA GLN A 616 -16.44 -9.67 14.67
C GLN A 616 -16.80 -9.46 13.21
N THR A 617 -15.88 -9.75 12.29
CA THR A 617 -16.16 -9.75 10.85
C THR A 617 -15.47 -10.94 10.21
N TRP A 618 -16.19 -11.69 9.39
CA TRP A 618 -15.68 -12.82 8.60
C TRP A 618 -15.86 -12.53 7.11
N PHE A 619 -14.92 -13.01 6.31
CA PHE A 619 -14.95 -12.96 4.87
C PHE A 619 -14.83 -14.37 4.31
N PHE A 620 -15.81 -14.78 3.51
CA PHE A 620 -15.89 -16.10 2.89
C PHE A 620 -15.92 -15.92 1.36
N PRO A 621 -14.87 -16.36 0.64
CA PRO A 621 -14.89 -16.36 -0.82
C PRO A 621 -15.88 -17.42 -1.31
N LEU A 622 -17.00 -17.00 -1.91
CA LEU A 622 -17.97 -17.89 -2.52
C LEU A 622 -17.54 -18.28 -3.94
N SER A 623 -16.88 -17.36 -4.63
CA SER A 623 -16.26 -17.58 -5.94
C SER A 623 -15.12 -16.59 -6.14
N LYS A 624 -14.52 -16.56 -7.34
CA LYS A 624 -13.47 -15.56 -7.68
C LYS A 624 -13.98 -14.11 -7.59
N ASP A 625 -15.27 -13.90 -7.86
CA ASP A 625 -15.87 -12.56 -7.93
C ASP A 625 -16.78 -12.24 -6.74
N PHE A 626 -17.28 -13.24 -6.00
CA PHE A 626 -18.23 -13.05 -4.93
C PHE A 626 -17.62 -13.40 -3.57
N THR A 627 -17.76 -12.47 -2.63
CA THR A 627 -17.35 -12.64 -1.23
C THR A 627 -18.53 -12.38 -0.31
N LEU A 628 -18.84 -13.30 0.59
CA LEU A 628 -19.78 -13.08 1.67
C LEU A 628 -19.05 -12.51 2.88
N MET A 629 -19.46 -11.32 3.32
CA MET A 629 -19.04 -10.72 4.57
C MET A 629 -20.14 -10.90 5.62
N LEU A 630 -19.77 -11.39 6.79
CA LEU A 630 -20.62 -11.43 7.96
C LEU A 630 -19.96 -10.60 9.06
N GLY A 631 -20.62 -9.52 9.46
CA GLY A 631 -20.12 -8.61 10.49
C GLY A 631 -21.08 -8.49 11.66
N GLY A 632 -20.59 -8.18 12.83
CA GLY A 632 -21.41 -7.89 13.99
C GLY A 632 -20.66 -7.18 15.10
N GLU A 633 -21.42 -6.49 15.93
CA GLU A 633 -20.90 -5.79 17.10
C GLU A 633 -21.90 -6.02 18.25
N VAL A 634 -21.35 -6.32 19.43
CA VAL A 634 -22.12 -6.33 20.67
C VAL A 634 -21.47 -5.41 21.68
N GLY A 635 -22.30 -4.67 22.40
CA GLY A 635 -21.86 -3.74 23.44
C GLY A 635 -22.72 -3.87 24.69
N TYR A 636 -22.07 -3.78 25.84
CA TYR A 636 -22.68 -3.76 27.14
C TYR A 636 -22.00 -2.75 28.04
N GLY A 637 -22.74 -1.97 28.78
CA GLY A 637 -22.19 -1.05 29.76
C GLY A 637 -23.17 -0.85 30.93
N ASN A 638 -22.66 -0.47 32.11
CA ASN A 638 -23.49 -0.09 33.23
C ASN A 638 -22.72 0.76 34.23
N GLY A 639 -23.44 1.45 35.08
CA GLY A 639 -22.89 2.09 36.27
C GLY A 639 -22.62 1.07 37.37
N TYR A 640 -21.68 1.38 38.26
CA TYR A 640 -21.42 0.61 39.47
C TYR A 640 -21.06 1.54 40.63
N GLY A 641 -20.96 0.99 41.84
CA GLY A 641 -20.61 1.75 43.04
C GLY A 641 -21.57 2.92 43.30
N LYS A 642 -21.05 4.14 43.27
CA LYS A 642 -21.87 5.35 43.50
C LYS A 642 -22.68 5.80 42.26
N THR A 643 -22.33 5.32 41.09
CA THR A 643 -23.05 5.61 39.84
C THR A 643 -23.96 4.43 39.49
N LYS A 644 -25.25 4.56 39.76
CA LYS A 644 -26.20 3.46 39.67
C LYS A 644 -26.62 3.11 38.24
N THR A 645 -26.46 4.00 37.30
CA THR A 645 -26.86 3.80 35.91
C THR A 645 -25.77 4.25 34.97
N MET A 646 -25.76 3.71 33.75
CA MET A 646 -24.88 4.18 32.70
C MET A 646 -25.08 5.68 32.50
N PRO A 647 -24.02 6.51 32.47
CA PRO A 647 -24.12 7.90 32.11
C PRO A 647 -24.71 8.06 30.69
N PHE A 648 -25.68 8.92 30.52
CA PHE A 648 -26.44 9.04 29.24
C PHE A 648 -25.55 9.42 28.05
N PHE A 649 -24.46 10.11 28.27
CA PHE A 649 -23.51 10.52 27.24
C PHE A 649 -22.54 9.40 26.83
N GLU A 650 -22.54 8.27 27.56
CA GLU A 650 -21.77 7.04 27.25
C GLU A 650 -22.68 5.92 26.71
N ASN A 651 -23.99 6.17 26.57
CA ASN A 651 -24.92 5.19 25.99
C ASN A 651 -24.54 4.81 24.57
N PHE A 652 -24.82 3.56 24.22
CA PHE A 652 -24.71 3.08 22.85
C PHE A 652 -25.87 3.63 22.00
N TYR A 653 -25.58 3.84 20.73
CA TYR A 653 -26.52 4.27 19.71
C TYR A 653 -26.46 3.36 18.48
N GLY A 654 -27.53 3.30 17.70
CA GLY A 654 -27.63 2.53 16.46
C GLY A 654 -28.23 3.36 15.32
N GLY A 655 -28.20 2.81 14.12
CA GLY A 655 -28.55 3.48 12.86
C GLY A 655 -27.33 4.00 12.12
N GLY A 656 -27.48 4.31 10.85
CA GLY A 656 -26.41 4.83 9.99
C GLY A 656 -25.55 3.76 9.33
N LEU A 657 -24.57 4.20 8.54
CA LEU A 657 -23.65 3.37 7.74
C LEU A 657 -22.85 2.34 8.54
N GLY A 658 -22.57 2.62 9.83
CA GLY A 658 -21.80 1.74 10.72
C GLY A 658 -22.63 0.77 11.56
N SER A 659 -23.96 0.75 11.40
CA SER A 659 -24.85 -0.08 12.20
C SER A 659 -25.98 -0.65 11.33
N VAL A 660 -27.23 -0.18 11.49
CA VAL A 660 -28.37 -0.58 10.66
C VAL A 660 -28.65 0.51 9.65
N ARG A 661 -28.27 0.28 8.39
CA ARG A 661 -28.45 1.23 7.27
C ARG A 661 -29.96 1.44 6.98
N GLY A 662 -30.31 2.62 6.44
CA GLY A 662 -31.69 2.99 6.17
C GLY A 662 -32.37 3.72 7.31
N PHE A 663 -31.75 3.76 8.49
CA PHE A 663 -32.12 4.59 9.63
C PHE A 663 -31.07 5.68 9.83
N GLU A 664 -31.49 6.86 10.27
CA GLU A 664 -30.57 7.95 10.56
C GLU A 664 -29.60 7.59 11.69
N SER A 665 -28.36 8.10 11.58
CA SER A 665 -27.29 7.74 12.50
C SER A 665 -27.60 8.16 13.94
N GLY A 666 -27.42 7.24 14.88
CA GLY A 666 -27.63 7.52 16.30
C GLY A 666 -29.09 7.70 16.73
N THR A 667 -30.07 7.29 15.90
CA THR A 667 -31.48 7.50 16.18
C THR A 667 -32.22 6.25 16.67
N LEU A 668 -31.59 5.07 16.60
CA LEU A 668 -32.21 3.84 17.11
C LEU A 668 -32.04 3.69 18.63
N GLY A 669 -32.99 3.02 19.22
CA GLY A 669 -33.06 2.73 20.65
C GLY A 669 -34.24 3.38 21.35
N PRO A 670 -34.30 3.31 22.69
CA PRO A 670 -35.35 3.92 23.52
C PRO A 670 -35.46 5.42 23.23
N LYS A 671 -36.66 5.93 23.20
CA LYS A 671 -36.97 7.32 22.92
C LYS A 671 -37.33 8.07 24.20
N VAL A 672 -36.97 9.35 24.22
CA VAL A 672 -37.42 10.36 25.17
C VAL A 672 -37.93 11.57 24.41
N TYR A 673 -38.76 12.41 25.05
CA TYR A 673 -39.31 13.60 24.39
C TYR A 673 -38.44 14.83 24.68
N ASP A 674 -38.26 15.69 23.67
CA ASP A 674 -37.71 17.01 23.79
C ASP A 674 -38.80 18.08 24.18
N GLU A 675 -38.43 19.34 24.32
CA GLU A 675 -39.34 20.44 24.69
C GLU A 675 -40.44 20.74 23.66
N TYR A 676 -40.30 20.23 22.44
CA TYR A 676 -41.29 20.40 21.36
C TYR A 676 -42.20 19.17 21.23
N GLY A 677 -42.01 18.15 22.08
CA GLY A 677 -42.77 16.91 22.01
C GLY A 677 -42.23 15.93 20.94
N GLU A 678 -41.06 16.18 20.37
CA GLU A 678 -40.42 15.30 19.40
C GLU A 678 -39.69 14.17 20.09
N LYS A 679 -39.80 12.96 19.51
CA LYS A 679 -39.15 11.75 20.03
C LYS A 679 -37.67 11.75 19.62
N ILE A 680 -36.77 11.89 20.58
CA ILE A 680 -35.31 11.76 20.37
C ILE A 680 -34.77 10.44 20.94
N SER A 681 -33.73 9.88 20.32
CA SER A 681 -33.07 8.69 20.83
C SER A 681 -32.27 9.00 22.08
N TYR A 682 -32.57 8.25 23.16
CA TYR A 682 -31.81 8.27 24.40
C TYR A 682 -30.60 7.37 24.34
N GLY A 683 -30.55 6.42 23.38
CA GLY A 683 -29.60 5.33 23.35
C GLY A 683 -29.90 4.27 24.40
N GLY A 684 -28.99 3.35 24.61
CA GLY A 684 -29.14 2.29 25.61
C GLY A 684 -27.80 1.84 26.15
N ASN A 685 -27.81 1.11 27.25
CA ASN A 685 -26.59 0.54 27.80
C ASN A 685 -26.21 -0.82 27.17
N LYS A 686 -26.97 -1.27 26.18
CA LYS A 686 -26.75 -2.50 25.42
C LYS A 686 -26.96 -2.26 23.93
N LYS A 687 -26.12 -2.88 23.12
CA LYS A 687 -26.17 -2.82 21.66
C LYS A 687 -25.86 -4.20 21.08
N ALA A 688 -26.58 -4.58 20.06
CA ALA A 688 -26.21 -5.69 19.21
C ALA A 688 -26.62 -5.39 17.77
N ASN A 689 -25.70 -5.52 16.83
CA ASN A 689 -25.96 -5.41 15.41
C ASN A 689 -25.26 -6.52 14.65
N VAL A 690 -25.86 -6.93 13.54
CA VAL A 690 -25.28 -7.87 12.60
C VAL A 690 -25.52 -7.38 11.19
N SER A 691 -24.60 -7.65 10.30
CA SER A 691 -24.70 -7.34 8.88
C SER A 691 -24.22 -8.54 8.07
N ALA A 692 -25.02 -8.91 7.07
CA ALA A 692 -24.62 -9.86 6.04
C ALA A 692 -24.54 -9.11 4.72
N GLU A 693 -23.40 -9.17 4.05
CA GLU A 693 -23.14 -8.38 2.85
C GLU A 693 -22.48 -9.24 1.77
N LEU A 694 -23.11 -9.36 0.62
CA LEU A 694 -22.57 -10.02 -0.55
C LEU A 694 -21.81 -8.99 -1.39
N LEU A 695 -20.51 -9.11 -1.41
CA LEU A 695 -19.58 -8.21 -2.08
C LEU A 695 -19.22 -8.74 -3.46
N PHE A 696 -19.23 -7.89 -4.48
CA PHE A 696 -18.86 -8.27 -5.86
C PHE A 696 -18.33 -7.08 -6.65
N PRO A 697 -17.50 -7.32 -7.70
CA PRO A 697 -16.97 -6.26 -8.53
C PRO A 697 -18.07 -5.59 -9.36
N MET A 698 -17.87 -4.34 -9.72
CA MET A 698 -18.81 -3.63 -10.61
C MET A 698 -18.74 -4.24 -12.03
N PRO A 699 -19.88 -4.67 -12.60
CA PRO A 699 -19.91 -5.19 -13.95
C PRO A 699 -19.30 -4.20 -14.96
N GLY A 700 -18.39 -4.68 -15.82
CA GLY A 700 -17.74 -3.86 -16.84
C GLY A 700 -16.47 -3.13 -16.38
N ILE A 701 -16.12 -3.16 -15.08
CA ILE A 701 -14.84 -2.69 -14.56
C ILE A 701 -13.98 -3.92 -14.24
N LYS A 702 -12.87 -4.08 -14.97
CA LYS A 702 -11.96 -5.24 -14.82
C LYS A 702 -11.11 -5.17 -13.53
N ASP A 703 -10.77 -3.98 -13.07
CA ASP A 703 -10.06 -3.80 -11.80
C ASP A 703 -11.05 -3.67 -10.63
N SER A 704 -11.29 -4.78 -9.96
CA SER A 704 -12.18 -4.85 -8.78
C SER A 704 -11.66 -4.08 -7.56
N ARG A 705 -10.43 -3.55 -7.62
CA ARG A 705 -9.80 -2.81 -6.52
C ARG A 705 -10.20 -1.35 -6.44
N THR A 706 -10.92 -0.83 -7.44
CA THR A 706 -11.33 0.58 -7.47
C THR A 706 -12.78 0.76 -7.00
N VAL A 707 -13.69 -0.11 -7.44
CA VAL A 707 -15.13 -0.02 -7.12
C VAL A 707 -15.65 -1.40 -6.76
N ARG A 708 -16.34 -1.49 -5.64
CA ARG A 708 -16.98 -2.71 -5.15
C ARG A 708 -18.45 -2.46 -4.87
N LEU A 709 -19.30 -3.30 -5.42
CA LEU A 709 -20.72 -3.31 -5.16
C LEU A 709 -21.05 -4.29 -4.02
N SER A 710 -22.16 -4.06 -3.35
CA SER A 710 -22.69 -5.01 -2.39
C SER A 710 -24.18 -4.99 -2.29
N LEU A 711 -24.75 -6.16 -1.95
CA LEU A 711 -26.11 -6.32 -1.47
C LEU A 711 -26.02 -6.70 0.00
N PHE A 712 -26.83 -6.07 0.84
CA PHE A 712 -26.73 -6.28 2.27
C PHE A 712 -28.07 -6.45 2.97
N ALA A 713 -28.02 -7.10 4.12
CA ALA A 713 -29.07 -7.16 5.11
C ALA A 713 -28.49 -6.86 6.48
N ASP A 714 -29.06 -5.86 7.16
CA ASP A 714 -28.64 -5.42 8.48
C ASP A 714 -29.76 -5.69 9.49
N ALA A 715 -29.38 -6.10 10.70
CA ALA A 715 -30.28 -6.18 11.84
C ALA A 715 -29.59 -5.65 13.09
N GLY A 716 -30.29 -4.91 13.93
CA GLY A 716 -29.70 -4.38 15.15
C GLY A 716 -30.73 -3.90 16.16
N SER A 717 -30.27 -3.86 17.39
CA SER A 717 -31.04 -3.40 18.53
C SER A 717 -30.15 -2.61 19.49
N VAL A 718 -30.69 -1.54 20.05
CA VAL A 718 -30.11 -0.78 21.15
C VAL A 718 -31.17 -0.72 22.24
N TRP A 719 -30.85 -1.18 23.46
CA TRP A 719 -31.84 -1.30 24.56
C TRP A 719 -31.20 -1.12 25.95
N ASP A 720 -32.01 -0.99 26.98
CA ASP A 720 -31.54 -0.85 28.36
C ASP A 720 -32.29 -1.65 29.41
N ASP A 721 -33.25 -2.50 29.01
CA ASP A 721 -34.15 -3.31 29.88
C ASP A 721 -34.99 -2.49 30.87
N LYS A 722 -35.06 -1.18 30.73
CA LYS A 722 -35.87 -0.31 31.56
C LYS A 722 -37.28 -0.18 31.05
N THR A 723 -38.18 0.07 31.95
CA THR A 723 -39.55 0.41 31.63
C THR A 723 -39.67 1.93 31.55
N TYR A 724 -40.17 2.40 30.44
CA TYR A 724 -40.46 3.80 30.19
C TYR A 724 -41.94 4.04 30.46
N ASN A 725 -42.20 4.61 31.64
CA ASN A 725 -43.54 5.10 31.98
C ASN A 725 -43.71 6.50 31.44
N ASP A 726 -44.83 6.71 30.76
CA ASP A 726 -45.11 7.93 30.04
C ASP A 726 -45.07 9.22 30.88
N SER A 727 -45.34 9.17 32.18
CA SER A 727 -45.28 10.31 33.09
C SER A 727 -43.87 10.74 33.51
N SER A 728 -42.90 9.79 33.52
CA SER A 728 -41.53 10.12 33.99
C SER A 728 -40.49 10.20 32.88
N SER A 729 -40.72 9.53 31.76
CA SER A 729 -39.84 9.52 30.60
C SER A 729 -40.21 10.57 29.56
N ASN A 730 -41.47 11.00 29.56
CA ASN A 730 -42.07 11.92 28.61
C ASN A 730 -42.23 13.32 29.17
N SER A 731 -41.46 13.67 30.14
CA SER A 731 -41.45 14.98 30.75
C SER A 731 -40.16 15.74 30.39
N TYR A 732 -40.31 17.01 30.13
CA TYR A 732 -39.18 17.94 29.87
C TYR A 732 -39.37 19.23 30.69
N TYR A 733 -38.28 19.96 30.91
CA TYR A 733 -38.32 21.21 31.63
C TYR A 733 -38.41 22.39 30.64
N THR A 734 -39.48 23.22 30.78
CA THR A 734 -39.62 24.49 30.07
C THR A 734 -39.96 25.60 31.05
N ASN A 735 -39.20 26.69 31.01
CA ASN A 735 -39.38 27.87 31.89
C ASN A 735 -39.54 27.55 33.39
N GLY A 736 -38.83 26.56 33.89
CA GLY A 736 -38.87 26.19 35.30
C GLY A 736 -39.99 25.25 35.72
N ALA A 737 -40.83 24.84 34.84
CA ALA A 737 -41.89 23.88 35.08
C ALA A 737 -41.64 22.56 34.36
N LEU A 738 -41.94 21.44 35.01
CA LEU A 738 -41.95 20.13 34.40
C LEU A 738 -43.23 20.04 33.51
N GLN A 739 -43.03 19.92 32.23
CA GLN A 739 -44.10 19.73 31.25
C GLN A 739 -44.23 18.22 30.95
N ASN A 740 -45.43 17.74 30.94
CA ASN A 740 -45.76 16.37 30.52
C ASN A 740 -46.28 16.41 29.08
N VAL A 741 -45.81 15.49 28.26
CA VAL A 741 -46.38 15.33 26.90
C VAL A 741 -47.74 14.63 27.02
N TYR A 742 -48.80 15.35 26.72
CA TYR A 742 -50.17 14.85 26.79
C TYR A 742 -50.46 13.76 25.76
N GLY A 743 -51.03 12.64 26.20
CA GLY A 743 -51.71 11.67 25.34
C GLY A 743 -51.06 10.32 25.16
N VAL A 744 -50.03 10.00 25.95
CA VAL A 744 -49.32 8.71 25.82
C VAL A 744 -49.54 7.89 27.09
N GLY A 745 -50.49 6.97 27.04
CA GLY A 745 -50.88 6.10 28.16
C GLY A 745 -50.30 4.69 28.15
N THR A 746 -49.10 4.46 27.53
CA THR A 746 -48.56 3.09 27.40
C THR A 746 -47.16 2.96 28.01
N THR A 747 -47.03 2.02 28.95
CA THR A 747 -45.73 1.57 29.44
C THR A 747 -44.98 0.80 28.36
N HIS A 748 -43.84 1.26 27.98
CA HIS A 748 -42.94 0.58 27.03
C HIS A 748 -41.70 0.04 27.74
N LYS A 749 -41.51 -1.29 27.70
CA LYS A 749 -40.23 -1.90 28.17
C LYS A 749 -39.25 -2.00 27.05
N SER A 750 -38.11 -1.34 27.19
CA SER A 750 -37.01 -1.46 26.25
C SER A 750 -36.36 -2.85 26.44
N THR A 751 -36.43 -3.68 25.41
CA THR A 751 -35.82 -5.01 25.36
C THR A 751 -35.19 -5.23 23.99
N PHE A 752 -34.30 -6.20 23.87
CA PHE A 752 -33.71 -6.55 22.58
C PHE A 752 -34.79 -6.72 21.48
N LYS A 753 -35.82 -7.51 21.75
CA LYS A 753 -36.88 -7.82 20.79
C LYS A 753 -37.73 -6.57 20.41
N ASN A 754 -37.99 -5.72 21.41
CA ASN A 754 -38.79 -4.53 21.20
C ASN A 754 -38.07 -3.46 20.41
N GLU A 755 -36.74 -3.38 20.59
CA GLU A 755 -35.89 -2.39 19.88
C GLU A 755 -35.23 -2.93 18.62
N LEU A 756 -35.55 -4.18 18.23
CA LEU A 756 -34.98 -4.78 17.02
C LEU A 756 -35.50 -4.10 15.75
N ARG A 757 -34.57 -3.70 14.89
CA ARG A 757 -34.79 -3.16 13.53
C ARG A 757 -34.02 -3.98 12.54
N TYR A 758 -34.51 -4.06 11.32
CA TYR A 758 -33.75 -4.60 10.19
C TYR A 758 -34.08 -3.92 8.89
N SER A 759 -33.11 -3.94 8.00
CA SER A 759 -33.15 -3.33 6.69
C SER A 759 -32.39 -4.19 5.68
N ALA A 760 -32.65 -3.95 4.42
CA ALA A 760 -31.89 -4.52 3.32
C ALA A 760 -31.66 -3.47 2.24
N GLY A 761 -30.59 -3.65 1.45
CA GLY A 761 -30.27 -2.66 0.45
C GLY A 761 -29.06 -3.01 -0.40
N ALA A 762 -28.59 -1.99 -1.12
CA ALA A 762 -27.39 -2.08 -1.93
C ALA A 762 -26.41 -0.94 -1.56
N ALA A 763 -25.13 -1.22 -1.71
CA ALA A 763 -24.11 -0.22 -1.47
C ALA A 763 -23.00 -0.26 -2.54
N VAL A 764 -22.32 0.86 -2.67
CA VAL A 764 -21.16 1.05 -3.54
C VAL A 764 -20.03 1.59 -2.68
N THR A 765 -18.90 0.94 -2.70
CA THR A 765 -17.66 1.46 -2.14
C THR A 765 -16.70 1.76 -3.29
N TRP A 766 -16.20 3.00 -3.32
CA TRP A 766 -15.31 3.48 -4.37
C TRP A 766 -14.06 4.11 -3.75
N LEU A 767 -12.87 3.59 -4.12
CA LEU A 767 -11.59 4.23 -3.84
C LEU A 767 -11.34 5.31 -4.90
N SER A 768 -11.80 6.52 -4.60
CA SER A 768 -11.61 7.66 -5.50
C SER A 768 -10.23 8.31 -5.25
N PRO A 769 -9.74 9.15 -6.19
CA PRO A 769 -8.54 9.96 -5.96
C PRO A 769 -8.65 10.91 -4.75
N LEU A 770 -9.87 11.20 -4.30
CA LEU A 770 -10.16 12.04 -3.12
C LEU A 770 -10.30 11.21 -1.83
N GLY A 771 -10.04 9.90 -1.90
CA GLY A 771 -10.20 8.97 -0.79
C GLY A 771 -11.39 8.01 -0.94
N PRO A 772 -11.61 7.12 0.03
CA PRO A 772 -12.69 6.16 -0.02
C PRO A 772 -14.06 6.86 0.09
N MET A 773 -14.97 6.44 -0.76
CA MET A 773 -16.36 6.91 -0.78
C MET A 773 -17.28 5.72 -0.60
N LYS A 774 -18.29 5.86 0.24
CA LYS A 774 -19.32 4.84 0.46
C LYS A 774 -20.70 5.45 0.24
N PHE A 775 -21.50 4.79 -0.58
CA PHE A 775 -22.88 5.14 -0.84
C PHE A 775 -23.75 3.92 -0.55
N SER A 776 -24.88 4.10 0.11
CA SER A 776 -25.81 3.03 0.34
C SER A 776 -27.24 3.49 0.18
N TYR A 777 -28.06 2.61 -0.36
CA TYR A 777 -29.50 2.79 -0.40
C TYR A 777 -30.14 1.58 0.29
N ALA A 778 -30.88 1.83 1.37
CA ALA A 778 -31.47 0.82 2.21
C ALA A 778 -32.98 1.02 2.37
N TYR A 779 -33.69 -0.08 2.38
CA TYR A 779 -35.12 -0.13 2.71
C TYR A 779 -35.31 -0.67 4.13
N PRO A 780 -35.85 0.13 5.08
CA PRO A 780 -36.18 -0.35 6.42
C PRO A 780 -37.36 -1.32 6.35
N ILE A 781 -37.13 -2.58 6.67
CA ILE A 781 -38.15 -3.64 6.64
C ILE A 781 -38.97 -3.60 7.92
N LYS A 782 -38.29 -3.49 9.07
CA LYS A 782 -38.92 -3.33 10.37
C LYS A 782 -38.56 -2.00 11.00
N LYS A 783 -39.55 -1.14 11.15
CA LYS A 783 -39.45 0.17 11.77
C LYS A 783 -40.51 0.33 12.87
N LYS A 784 -40.30 1.27 13.77
CA LYS A 784 -41.26 1.72 14.77
C LYS A 784 -41.62 3.19 14.57
N GLU A 785 -42.74 3.60 15.18
CA GLU A 785 -43.07 5.00 15.29
C GLU A 785 -41.99 5.80 16.00
N GLY A 786 -41.61 6.94 15.44
CA GLY A 786 -40.50 7.78 15.91
C GLY A 786 -39.13 7.34 15.43
N ASP A 787 -39.00 6.32 14.54
CA ASP A 787 -37.74 6.04 13.87
C ASP A 787 -37.52 7.02 12.73
N GLU A 788 -36.36 7.64 12.69
CA GLU A 788 -35.93 8.53 11.62
C GLU A 788 -35.34 7.73 10.48
N ILE A 789 -36.01 7.83 9.30
CA ILE A 789 -35.66 7.04 8.12
C ILE A 789 -34.76 7.84 7.21
N GLN A 790 -33.63 7.26 6.87
CA GLN A 790 -32.67 7.83 5.95
C GLN A 790 -32.23 6.76 4.95
N ARG A 791 -32.99 6.59 3.87
CA ARG A 791 -32.77 5.49 2.91
C ARG A 791 -31.46 5.62 2.16
N PHE A 792 -31.12 6.83 1.72
CA PHE A 792 -29.86 7.10 1.05
C PHE A 792 -28.87 7.67 2.06
N GLN A 793 -27.72 7.01 2.17
CA GLN A 793 -26.65 7.39 3.09
C GLN A 793 -25.32 7.40 2.35
N PHE A 794 -24.49 8.38 2.63
CA PHE A 794 -23.18 8.47 2.00
C PHE A 794 -22.12 9.01 2.95
N GLN A 795 -20.90 8.65 2.63
CA GLN A 795 -19.68 9.13 3.28
C GLN A 795 -18.63 9.38 2.21
N LEU A 796 -18.00 10.53 2.23
CA LEU A 796 -16.97 10.94 1.30
C LEU A 796 -15.68 11.21 2.06
N GLY A 797 -14.57 10.63 1.58
CA GLY A 797 -13.26 10.77 2.19
C GLY A 797 -13.07 9.90 3.45
N THR A 798 -11.91 10.02 4.06
CA THR A 798 -11.59 9.33 5.31
C THR A 798 -12.16 10.09 6.49
N THR A 799 -13.02 9.43 7.24
CA THR A 799 -13.43 9.89 8.58
C THR A 799 -12.71 9.03 9.60
N PHE A 800 -12.00 9.66 10.49
CA PHE A 800 -11.29 9.03 11.60
C PHE A 800 -12.14 8.95 12.85
#